data_d3d1ff49ec889be47f3d5379b9e28140
#
_entry.id   d3d1ff49ec889be47f3d5379b9e28140
#
_cell.length_a   1.000
_cell.length_b   1.000
_cell.length_c   1.000
_cell.angle_alpha   90.00
_cell.angle_beta   90.00
_cell.angle_gamma   90.00
#
_symmetry.space_group_name_H-M   'P 1'
#
loop_
_entity.id
_entity.type
_entity.pdbx_description
1 polymer ?
#
loop_
_entity_poly.entity_id
_entity_poly.type
_entity_poly.pdbx_seq_one_letter_code
_entity_poly.pdbx_strand_id
1 'polypeptide(L)'
;MPRPTAPVTDTHCPYCALQCAMSLTRTAAVDGVAPRLPVDVAGRDFPTNRGGLCKKGWTSAELLARGDRLTTPLVRDATGALVETSWDAALDLVASTVLRIRDERGADAIGVFGGGGLTNEKAYQLGKFARIAIGTSRIDYNGRFCMSSAAAAGNRAFGIDRGLPFPLEDLDDASTILLLGSNVAETMPPFISHLVGAQAAGGLIVVDPRRSATARLTETGRGLHVQPAPGTDLVLLLGLTHIVLAEGLADEAYLAERTTGLDGLRRSVSAWWPERVQSVTGVPAAVLRDVARRLAASDGTYILTGRGVEQHVDGTDTATAAINLALVLGLPGRTGSGYGTLTGQGNGQGGREHGQKCDQLPGYRKITDPEARRHVAEVWGVPVESIPGPGLPAVALLNRLGEPDGVHALLVHGSNVVVSAPNVQTVRDGLRRLELLVVCDFFLSETAALADVVLPTTQWAEEDGTMTSLEGRVIRRRRALDAPVGVRSELWIMHELARRLDAPGRFELDPSIVFDELAAASAGGLADYSGLSHALLDTGLAAHWPFPVGSGGTPRLFTERFAHDDGLARIVPVRPAKVSESPETGEELTLTTGRLLEHYQSGTQTRRVPELDDARPEVFVQVHPATAARLGIVEGGLVEVSNHRGTLTVRARVDGDIRHDTVFLPFHYPGDASANLLTQDAVDPISGMPDFKRAVVRLRPAADAPLPEATGTGALR
;
A
#
# COMPACT_ATOMS: atom_id res chain seq x y z
N MET A 1 36.44 28.18 -20.25
CA MET A 1 35.10 27.78 -20.68
C MET A 1 34.34 27.33 -19.43
N PRO A 2 33.10 27.76 -19.20
CA PRO A 2 32.29 27.17 -18.11
C PRO A 2 32.18 25.65 -18.35
N ARG A 3 32.38 24.84 -17.29
CA ARG A 3 32.15 23.40 -17.39
C ARG A 3 30.69 23.17 -17.84
N PRO A 4 30.44 22.27 -18.81
CA PRO A 4 29.08 21.94 -19.17
C PRO A 4 28.34 21.51 -17.89
N THR A 5 27.21 22.15 -17.63
CA THR A 5 26.35 21.76 -16.51
C THR A 5 25.92 20.30 -16.71
N ALA A 6 26.15 19.47 -15.71
CA ALA A 6 25.74 18.09 -15.77
C ALA A 6 24.21 17.99 -16.04
N PRO A 7 23.75 17.01 -16.85
CA PRO A 7 22.32 16.89 -17.17
C PRO A 7 21.50 16.66 -15.90
N VAL A 8 20.45 17.47 -15.74
CA VAL A 8 19.49 17.38 -14.63
C VAL A 8 18.22 16.74 -15.14
N THR A 9 17.69 15.76 -14.40
CA THR A 9 16.42 15.09 -14.70
C THR A 9 15.45 15.32 -13.56
N ASP A 10 14.32 15.94 -13.85
CA ASP A 10 13.21 16.12 -12.91
C ASP A 10 12.36 14.86 -12.89
N THR A 11 12.20 14.27 -11.71
CA THR A 11 11.45 13.04 -11.47
C THR A 11 10.81 13.06 -10.09
N HIS A 12 10.38 11.90 -9.60
CA HIS A 12 9.72 11.73 -8.30
C HIS A 12 10.37 10.60 -7.49
N CYS A 13 10.27 10.73 -6.17
CA CYS A 13 10.79 9.76 -5.21
C CYS A 13 10.21 8.35 -5.44
N PRO A 14 11.01 7.28 -5.34
CA PRO A 14 10.57 5.91 -5.63
C PRO A 14 9.71 5.27 -4.54
N TYR A 15 9.58 5.88 -3.36
CA TYR A 15 9.04 5.21 -2.20
C TYR A 15 7.51 5.38 -2.05
N CYS A 16 7.04 6.29 -1.21
CA CYS A 16 5.63 6.33 -0.82
C CYS A 16 4.74 7.10 -1.80
N ALA A 17 3.41 6.98 -1.63
CA ALA A 17 2.40 7.58 -2.50
C ALA A 17 2.36 9.11 -2.49
N LEU A 18 3.13 9.76 -1.60
CA LEU A 18 3.31 11.20 -1.63
C LEU A 18 4.03 11.66 -2.89
N GLN A 19 4.86 10.79 -3.50
CA GLN A 19 5.56 11.04 -4.75
C GLN A 19 6.27 12.39 -4.76
N CYS A 20 7.08 12.65 -3.71
CA CYS A 20 7.85 13.88 -3.56
C CYS A 20 8.66 14.18 -4.84
N ALA A 21 8.55 15.39 -5.36
CA ALA A 21 9.32 15.80 -6.52
C ALA A 21 10.78 15.98 -6.17
N MET A 22 11.67 15.53 -7.06
CA MET A 22 13.12 15.65 -6.93
C MET A 22 13.79 15.85 -8.29
N SER A 23 14.97 16.45 -8.26
CA SER A 23 15.86 16.55 -9.41
C SER A 23 17.08 15.67 -9.19
N LEU A 24 17.47 14.94 -10.22
CA LEU A 24 18.63 14.08 -10.26
C LEU A 24 19.69 14.72 -11.17
N THR A 25 20.86 15.02 -10.62
CA THR A 25 21.99 15.53 -11.40
C THR A 25 23.01 14.41 -11.58
N ARG A 26 23.31 14.03 -12.82
CA ARG A 26 24.35 13.00 -13.07
C ARG A 26 25.69 13.47 -12.52
N THR A 27 26.34 12.60 -11.76
CA THR A 27 27.69 12.87 -11.26
C THR A 27 28.74 12.47 -12.29
N ALA A 28 29.84 13.20 -12.34
CA ALA A 28 30.95 12.92 -13.25
C ALA A 28 32.18 12.46 -12.46
N ALA A 29 33.05 11.68 -13.11
CA ALA A 29 34.36 11.37 -12.54
C ALA A 29 35.17 12.65 -12.35
N VAL A 30 35.83 12.81 -11.20
CA VAL A 30 36.74 13.88 -10.89
C VAL A 30 38.15 13.30 -10.81
N ASP A 31 39.09 13.86 -11.61
CA ASP A 31 40.47 13.40 -11.67
C ASP A 31 40.63 11.88 -11.91
N GLY A 32 39.73 11.28 -12.71
CA GLY A 32 39.71 9.86 -13.02
C GLY A 32 39.14 8.95 -11.92
N VAL A 33 38.67 9.54 -10.82
CA VAL A 33 37.98 8.79 -9.74
C VAL A 33 36.49 8.76 -10.02
N ALA A 34 35.91 7.56 -10.12
CA ALA A 34 34.47 7.38 -10.28
C ALA A 34 33.72 7.96 -9.04
N PRO A 35 32.59 8.63 -9.24
CA PRO A 35 31.79 9.14 -8.14
C PRO A 35 31.22 8.00 -7.29
N ARG A 36 31.06 8.24 -5.98
CA ARG A 36 30.42 7.28 -5.07
C ARG A 36 28.98 6.97 -5.48
N LEU A 37 28.23 7.99 -5.92
CA LEU A 37 26.86 7.87 -6.36
C LEU A 37 26.74 8.30 -7.83
N PRO A 38 25.90 7.63 -8.64
CA PRO A 38 25.75 7.97 -10.05
C PRO A 38 24.94 9.25 -10.27
N VAL A 39 24.18 9.70 -9.27
CA VAL A 39 23.40 10.94 -9.28
C VAL A 39 23.42 11.61 -7.91
N ASP A 40 23.37 12.93 -7.91
CA ASP A 40 23.02 13.73 -6.74
C ASP A 40 21.50 13.95 -6.70
N VAL A 41 20.91 13.89 -5.51
CA VAL A 41 19.47 14.08 -5.27
C VAL A 41 19.22 15.44 -4.66
N ALA A 42 18.30 16.20 -5.23
CA ALA A 42 17.81 17.45 -4.65
C ALA A 42 16.28 17.46 -4.60
N GLY A 43 15.70 17.96 -3.51
CA GLY A 43 14.26 18.19 -3.42
C GLY A 43 13.84 19.30 -4.38
N ARG A 44 12.72 19.11 -5.10
CA ARG A 44 12.12 20.10 -5.98
C ARG A 44 10.79 20.57 -5.41
N ASP A 45 10.49 21.85 -5.56
CA ASP A 45 9.19 22.39 -5.13
C ASP A 45 8.05 21.73 -5.90
N PHE A 46 7.11 21.19 -5.15
CA PHE A 46 5.93 20.50 -5.68
C PHE A 46 4.85 20.45 -4.58
N PRO A 47 3.56 20.48 -4.92
CA PRO A 47 2.48 20.55 -3.94
C PRO A 47 2.61 19.55 -2.78
N THR A 48 2.98 18.31 -3.06
CA THR A 48 3.01 17.25 -2.05
C THR A 48 4.19 17.31 -1.08
N ASN A 49 5.30 17.98 -1.42
CA ASN A 49 6.51 17.97 -0.59
C ASN A 49 7.18 19.34 -0.38
N ARG A 50 6.76 20.41 -1.08
CA ARG A 50 7.27 21.79 -0.90
C ARG A 50 8.79 21.85 -0.84
N GLY A 51 9.47 21.17 -1.74
CA GLY A 51 10.93 21.07 -1.79
C GLY A 51 11.54 20.10 -0.76
N GLY A 52 10.79 19.63 0.22
CA GLY A 52 11.27 18.73 1.26
C GLY A 52 11.35 17.27 0.80
N LEU A 53 12.34 16.54 1.31
CA LEU A 53 12.44 15.09 1.19
C LEU A 53 12.64 14.47 2.58
N CYS A 54 12.12 13.28 2.79
CA CYS A 54 12.44 12.52 3.99
C CYS A 54 13.80 11.83 3.85
N LYS A 55 14.30 11.25 4.95
CA LYS A 55 15.58 10.52 4.99
C LYS A 55 15.70 9.48 3.88
N LYS A 56 14.64 8.70 3.62
CA LYS A 56 14.59 7.72 2.52
C LYS A 56 14.72 8.37 1.13
N GLY A 57 14.06 9.50 0.90
CA GLY A 57 14.15 10.23 -0.36
C GLY A 57 15.55 10.77 -0.63
N TRP A 58 16.17 11.37 0.38
CA TRP A 58 17.54 11.87 0.29
C TRP A 58 18.58 10.79 -0.02
N THR A 59 18.42 9.59 0.55
CA THR A 59 19.35 8.46 0.39
C THR A 59 19.00 7.54 -0.76
N SER A 60 17.99 7.86 -1.57
CA SER A 60 17.48 6.96 -2.64
C SER A 60 18.52 6.61 -3.71
N ALA A 61 19.50 7.49 -3.97
CA ALA A 61 20.58 7.24 -4.92
C ALA A 61 21.56 6.14 -4.48
N GLU A 62 21.66 5.85 -3.19
CA GLU A 62 22.51 4.77 -2.65
C GLU A 62 22.16 3.40 -3.25
N LEU A 63 20.87 3.17 -3.54
CA LEU A 63 20.40 1.92 -4.17
C LEU A 63 20.96 1.73 -5.59
N LEU A 64 21.19 2.83 -6.31
CA LEU A 64 21.70 2.82 -7.69
C LEU A 64 23.20 2.46 -7.77
N ALA A 65 23.92 2.62 -6.66
CA ALA A 65 25.35 2.35 -6.53
C ALA A 65 25.66 0.97 -5.87
N ARG A 66 24.64 0.18 -5.55
CA ARG A 66 24.82 -1.09 -4.84
C ARG A 66 25.52 -2.14 -5.70
N GLY A 67 26.56 -2.79 -5.14
CA GLY A 67 27.29 -3.85 -5.80
C GLY A 67 26.56 -5.21 -5.84
N ASP A 68 25.51 -5.39 -5.01
CA ASP A 68 24.66 -6.60 -4.97
C ASP A 68 23.46 -6.52 -5.94
N ARG A 69 23.50 -5.54 -6.89
CA ARG A 69 22.52 -5.39 -7.96
C ARG A 69 22.54 -6.57 -8.91
N LEU A 70 21.39 -7.16 -9.19
CA LEU A 70 21.25 -8.19 -10.22
C LEU A 70 21.37 -7.57 -11.61
N THR A 71 22.24 -8.19 -12.46
CA THR A 71 22.48 -7.75 -13.85
C THR A 71 22.32 -8.88 -14.86
N THR A 72 22.33 -10.13 -14.39
CA THR A 72 22.22 -11.34 -15.22
C THR A 72 21.07 -12.19 -14.70
N PRO A 73 20.24 -12.83 -15.56
CA PRO A 73 19.24 -13.78 -15.13
C PRO A 73 19.86 -14.95 -14.36
N LEU A 74 19.15 -15.40 -13.33
CA LEU A 74 19.57 -16.57 -12.53
C LEU A 74 18.56 -17.70 -12.70
N VAL A 75 19.05 -18.92 -12.76
CA VAL A 75 18.23 -20.14 -12.78
C VAL A 75 18.73 -21.10 -11.70
N ARG A 76 17.82 -21.76 -11.00
CA ARG A 76 18.18 -22.77 -9.99
C ARG A 76 18.61 -24.05 -10.69
N ASP A 77 19.82 -24.49 -10.40
CA ASP A 77 20.38 -25.72 -10.94
C ASP A 77 19.96 -26.97 -10.13
N ALA A 78 20.39 -28.14 -10.58
CA ALA A 78 20.09 -29.43 -9.94
C ALA A 78 20.70 -29.57 -8.51
N THR A 79 21.66 -28.72 -8.13
CA THR A 79 22.21 -28.66 -6.77
C THR A 79 21.41 -27.78 -5.83
N GLY A 80 20.46 -27.04 -6.37
CA GLY A 80 19.66 -26.03 -5.64
C GLY A 80 20.30 -24.64 -5.61
N ALA A 81 21.43 -24.41 -6.31
CA ALA A 81 22.07 -23.11 -6.40
C ALA A 81 21.46 -22.26 -7.51
N LEU A 82 21.37 -20.95 -7.29
CA LEU A 82 21.04 -19.98 -8.34
C LEU A 82 22.31 -19.66 -9.13
N VAL A 83 22.31 -19.98 -10.43
CA VAL A 83 23.44 -19.79 -11.34
C VAL A 83 23.08 -18.84 -12.47
N GLU A 84 24.05 -18.05 -12.93
CA GLU A 84 23.85 -17.11 -14.06
C GLU A 84 23.56 -17.87 -15.36
N THR A 85 22.66 -17.30 -16.16
CA THR A 85 22.27 -17.84 -17.45
C THR A 85 21.97 -16.72 -18.46
N SER A 86 21.75 -17.09 -19.72
CA SER A 86 21.31 -16.13 -20.74
C SER A 86 19.81 -15.79 -20.59
N TRP A 87 19.42 -14.62 -21.12
CA TRP A 87 18.01 -14.24 -21.18
C TRP A 87 17.16 -15.25 -21.95
N ASP A 88 17.65 -15.73 -23.10
CA ASP A 88 16.90 -16.72 -23.91
C ASP A 88 16.69 -18.01 -23.13
N ALA A 89 17.73 -18.56 -22.51
CA ALA A 89 17.61 -19.79 -21.72
C ALA A 89 16.64 -19.64 -20.54
N ALA A 90 16.69 -18.52 -19.82
CA ALA A 90 15.79 -18.25 -18.72
C ALA A 90 14.32 -18.09 -19.19
N LEU A 91 14.09 -17.33 -20.25
CA LEU A 91 12.74 -17.09 -20.79
C LEU A 91 12.16 -18.34 -21.46
N ASP A 92 12.97 -19.14 -22.15
CA ASP A 92 12.55 -20.41 -22.75
C ASP A 92 12.15 -21.43 -21.67
N LEU A 93 12.91 -21.49 -20.55
CA LEU A 93 12.54 -22.33 -19.40
C LEU A 93 11.20 -21.88 -18.80
N VAL A 94 11.02 -20.58 -18.58
CA VAL A 94 9.75 -20.04 -18.05
C VAL A 94 8.59 -20.35 -19.00
N ALA A 95 8.73 -20.05 -20.29
CA ALA A 95 7.66 -20.23 -21.27
C ALA A 95 7.28 -21.69 -21.45
N SER A 96 8.27 -22.59 -21.60
CA SER A 96 8.01 -24.03 -21.76
C SER A 96 7.33 -24.64 -20.53
N THR A 97 7.74 -24.22 -19.33
CA THR A 97 7.13 -24.70 -18.08
C THR A 97 5.71 -24.15 -17.90
N VAL A 98 5.47 -22.87 -18.21
CA VAL A 98 4.13 -22.24 -18.21
C VAL A 98 3.20 -22.97 -19.19
N LEU A 99 3.65 -23.24 -20.42
CA LEU A 99 2.88 -23.98 -21.43
C LEU A 99 2.52 -25.38 -20.93
N ARG A 100 3.50 -26.13 -20.43
CA ARG A 100 3.27 -27.49 -19.88
C ARG A 100 2.24 -27.46 -18.74
N ILE A 101 2.39 -26.58 -17.74
CA ILE A 101 1.44 -26.48 -16.61
C ILE A 101 0.03 -26.09 -17.12
N ARG A 102 -0.04 -25.15 -18.08
CA ARG A 102 -1.31 -24.74 -18.69
C ARG A 102 -2.00 -25.91 -19.38
N ASP A 103 -1.26 -26.72 -20.12
CA ASP A 103 -1.81 -27.85 -20.86
C ASP A 103 -2.23 -29.01 -19.93
N GLU A 104 -1.47 -29.25 -18.86
CA GLU A 104 -1.74 -30.33 -17.90
C GLU A 104 -2.83 -30.01 -16.88
N ARG A 105 -2.91 -28.73 -16.43
CA ARG A 105 -3.70 -28.32 -15.26
C ARG A 105 -4.65 -27.15 -15.55
N GLY A 106 -4.57 -26.53 -16.71
CA GLY A 106 -5.31 -25.33 -17.05
C GLY A 106 -4.59 -24.03 -16.64
N ALA A 107 -5.02 -22.90 -17.23
CA ALA A 107 -4.38 -21.60 -17.03
C ALA A 107 -4.42 -21.11 -15.59
N ASP A 108 -5.45 -21.44 -14.82
CA ASP A 108 -5.61 -21.04 -13.42
C ASP A 108 -4.67 -21.78 -12.44
N ALA A 109 -3.89 -22.76 -12.91
CA ALA A 109 -2.75 -23.32 -12.20
C ALA A 109 -1.53 -22.39 -12.20
N ILE A 110 -1.59 -21.25 -12.90
CA ILE A 110 -0.52 -20.27 -12.99
C ILE A 110 -1.02 -18.95 -12.37
N GLY A 111 -0.30 -18.45 -11.38
CA GLY A 111 -0.56 -17.19 -10.70
C GLY A 111 0.39 -16.07 -11.12
N VAL A 112 -0.09 -14.84 -11.04
CA VAL A 112 0.72 -13.62 -11.22
C VAL A 112 0.53 -12.73 -10.00
N PHE A 113 1.62 -12.24 -9.42
CA PHE A 113 1.59 -11.38 -8.24
C PHE A 113 2.35 -10.08 -8.50
N GLY A 114 1.61 -8.97 -8.55
CA GLY A 114 2.15 -7.66 -8.86
C GLY A 114 2.62 -6.85 -7.65
N GLY A 115 3.27 -5.73 -7.92
CA GLY A 115 3.79 -4.78 -6.94
C GLY A 115 3.16 -3.39 -7.03
N GLY A 116 2.96 -2.74 -5.87
CA GLY A 116 2.45 -1.36 -5.80
C GLY A 116 3.51 -0.29 -6.07
N GLY A 117 4.70 -0.67 -6.51
CA GLY A 117 5.77 0.23 -6.95
C GLY A 117 5.98 0.24 -8.46
N LEU A 118 5.28 -0.63 -9.21
CA LEU A 118 5.31 -0.65 -10.68
C LEU A 118 4.70 0.64 -11.24
N THR A 119 5.22 1.13 -12.37
CA THR A 119 4.61 2.25 -13.10
C THR A 119 3.20 1.87 -13.58
N ASN A 120 2.39 2.85 -13.95
CA ASN A 120 1.04 2.60 -14.48
C ASN A 120 1.08 1.67 -15.70
N GLU A 121 2.05 1.88 -16.59
CA GLU A 121 2.27 1.10 -17.81
C GLU A 121 2.60 -0.36 -17.48
N LYS A 122 3.51 -0.59 -16.51
CA LYS A 122 3.86 -1.94 -16.08
C LYS A 122 2.70 -2.64 -15.38
N ALA A 123 1.96 -1.93 -14.53
CA ALA A 123 0.78 -2.44 -13.84
C ALA A 123 -0.32 -2.84 -14.83
N TYR A 124 -0.57 -2.00 -15.83
CA TYR A 124 -1.51 -2.24 -16.91
C TYR A 124 -1.11 -3.46 -17.75
N GLN A 125 0.13 -3.45 -18.27
CA GLN A 125 0.60 -4.55 -19.12
C GLN A 125 0.68 -5.87 -18.36
N LEU A 126 0.98 -5.88 -17.06
CA LEU A 126 0.96 -7.07 -16.21
C LEU A 126 -0.45 -7.66 -16.09
N GLY A 127 -1.46 -6.80 -15.93
CA GLY A 127 -2.86 -7.20 -15.92
C GLY A 127 -3.32 -7.81 -17.26
N LYS A 128 -2.89 -7.23 -18.39
CA LYS A 128 -3.12 -7.73 -19.73
C LYS A 128 -2.36 -9.05 -19.95
N PHE A 129 -1.09 -9.12 -19.57
CA PHE A 129 -0.23 -10.30 -19.72
C PHE A 129 -0.81 -11.52 -19.01
N ALA A 130 -1.23 -11.38 -17.76
CA ALA A 130 -1.84 -12.47 -17.01
C ALA A 130 -3.09 -13.02 -17.73
N ARG A 131 -3.96 -12.12 -18.20
CA ARG A 131 -5.26 -12.49 -18.76
C ARG A 131 -5.19 -12.96 -20.22
N ILE A 132 -4.29 -12.40 -21.01
CA ILE A 132 -4.25 -12.66 -22.47
C ILE A 132 -3.08 -13.57 -22.85
N ALA A 133 -1.88 -13.39 -22.27
CA ALA A 133 -0.75 -14.23 -22.63
C ALA A 133 -0.77 -15.57 -21.87
N ILE A 134 -1.04 -15.56 -20.57
CA ILE A 134 -1.17 -16.78 -19.76
C ILE A 134 -2.59 -17.36 -19.88
N GLY A 135 -3.61 -16.51 -19.92
CA GLY A 135 -5.03 -16.88 -19.91
C GLY A 135 -5.59 -17.11 -18.50
N THR A 136 -4.89 -16.67 -17.45
CA THR A 136 -5.27 -16.94 -16.05
C THR A 136 -6.12 -15.83 -15.43
N SER A 137 -7.07 -16.24 -14.59
CA SER A 137 -7.78 -15.35 -13.65
C SER A 137 -6.96 -15.06 -12.39
N ARG A 138 -5.89 -15.82 -12.12
CA ARG A 138 -5.11 -15.82 -10.87
C ARG A 138 -4.09 -14.69 -10.84
N ILE A 139 -4.56 -13.45 -10.88
CA ILE A 139 -3.73 -12.25 -10.71
C ILE A 139 -4.26 -11.40 -9.56
N ASP A 140 -3.37 -11.00 -8.66
CA ASP A 140 -3.58 -9.91 -7.70
C ASP A 140 -2.23 -9.29 -7.33
N TYR A 141 -2.18 -8.36 -6.39
CA TYR A 141 -0.96 -7.65 -6.05
C TYR A 141 -0.94 -7.20 -4.58
N ASN A 142 0.21 -6.76 -4.10
CA ASN A 142 0.39 -6.35 -2.72
C ASN A 142 -0.43 -5.11 -2.29
N GLY A 143 -1.04 -4.39 -3.22
CA GLY A 143 -2.03 -3.36 -2.92
C GLY A 143 -3.28 -3.91 -2.23
N ARG A 144 -3.59 -5.21 -2.40
CA ARG A 144 -4.64 -5.90 -1.64
C ARG A 144 -4.36 -5.85 -0.13
N PHE A 145 -3.11 -5.94 0.27
CA PHE A 145 -2.67 -5.82 1.67
C PHE A 145 -2.67 -4.38 2.18
N CYS A 146 -2.87 -3.39 1.32
CA CYS A 146 -2.69 -1.99 1.66
C CYS A 146 -3.99 -1.18 1.63
N MET A 147 -4.78 -1.25 0.53
CA MET A 147 -5.85 -0.28 0.26
C MET A 147 -7.23 -0.89 0.04
N SER A 148 -7.37 -2.21 0.06
CA SER A 148 -8.60 -2.84 -0.40
C SER A 148 -9.83 -2.54 0.46
N SER A 149 -9.68 -2.41 1.78
CA SER A 149 -10.80 -2.06 2.68
C SER A 149 -11.31 -0.64 2.42
N ALA A 150 -10.41 0.34 2.33
CA ALA A 150 -10.77 1.72 2.01
C ALA A 150 -11.37 1.83 0.61
N ALA A 151 -10.78 1.13 -0.39
CA ALA A 151 -11.30 1.10 -1.75
C ALA A 151 -12.72 0.51 -1.81
N ALA A 152 -12.97 -0.58 -1.10
CA ALA A 152 -14.30 -1.19 -1.01
C ALA A 152 -15.32 -0.24 -0.34
N ALA A 153 -14.92 0.44 0.73
CA ALA A 153 -15.76 1.42 1.41
C ALA A 153 -16.07 2.64 0.53
N GLY A 154 -15.05 3.19 -0.18
CA GLY A 154 -15.23 4.30 -1.10
C GLY A 154 -16.16 3.95 -2.27
N ASN A 155 -15.95 2.81 -2.91
CA ASN A 155 -16.82 2.32 -3.97
C ASN A 155 -18.26 2.10 -3.48
N ARG A 156 -18.44 1.55 -2.26
CA ARG A 156 -19.76 1.32 -1.66
C ARG A 156 -20.51 2.61 -1.34
N ALA A 157 -19.82 3.60 -0.80
CA ALA A 157 -20.42 4.84 -0.32
C ALA A 157 -20.50 5.94 -1.40
N PHE A 158 -19.45 6.10 -2.18
CA PHE A 158 -19.31 7.20 -3.16
C PHE A 158 -19.44 6.75 -4.60
N GLY A 159 -19.36 5.44 -4.88
CA GLY A 159 -19.33 4.85 -6.23
C GLY A 159 -17.95 4.86 -6.87
N ILE A 160 -16.92 5.40 -6.20
CA ILE A 160 -15.55 5.52 -6.72
C ILE A 160 -14.53 5.49 -5.57
N ASP A 161 -13.34 4.94 -5.84
CA ASP A 161 -12.19 4.97 -4.94
C ASP A 161 -11.06 5.81 -5.52
N ARG A 162 -10.84 6.99 -4.94
CA ARG A 162 -9.63 7.79 -5.10
C ARG A 162 -9.16 8.22 -3.72
N GLY A 163 -7.95 7.82 -3.31
CA GLY A 163 -7.41 7.99 -1.95
C GLY A 163 -7.78 9.32 -1.29
N LEU A 164 -7.20 10.44 -1.76
CA LEU A 164 -7.71 11.77 -1.44
C LEU A 164 -8.56 12.26 -2.62
N PRO A 165 -9.87 12.45 -2.45
CA PRO A 165 -10.73 12.99 -3.50
C PRO A 165 -10.63 14.52 -3.64
N PHE A 166 -9.56 15.12 -3.17
CA PHE A 166 -9.21 16.54 -3.20
C PHE A 166 -7.68 16.70 -3.27
N PRO A 167 -7.17 17.86 -3.73
CA PRO A 167 -5.75 18.17 -3.70
C PRO A 167 -5.19 18.17 -2.27
N LEU A 168 -3.98 17.66 -2.09
CA LEU A 168 -3.34 17.58 -0.78
C LEU A 168 -3.17 18.96 -0.13
N GLU A 169 -2.97 20.00 -0.93
CA GLU A 169 -2.85 21.39 -0.49
C GLU A 169 -4.09 21.91 0.23
N ASP A 170 -5.28 21.31 0.00
CA ASP A 170 -6.50 21.70 0.69
C ASP A 170 -6.43 21.45 2.20
N LEU A 171 -5.55 20.59 2.66
CA LEU A 171 -5.32 20.34 4.10
C LEU A 171 -4.59 21.48 4.80
N ASP A 172 -3.94 22.37 4.05
CA ASP A 172 -3.12 23.47 4.61
C ASP A 172 -3.95 24.44 5.43
N ASP A 173 -5.15 24.73 4.94
CA ASP A 173 -6.09 25.65 5.55
C ASP A 173 -7.10 24.94 6.48
N ALA A 174 -6.95 23.64 6.68
CA ALA A 174 -7.82 22.89 7.57
C ALA A 174 -7.68 23.37 9.03
N SER A 175 -8.81 23.68 9.66
CA SER A 175 -8.84 24.01 11.09
C SER A 175 -8.97 22.79 11.98
N THR A 176 -9.54 21.67 11.46
CA THR A 176 -9.66 20.40 12.18
C THR A 176 -9.36 19.22 11.26
N ILE A 177 -8.44 18.34 11.70
CA ILE A 177 -8.15 17.08 11.03
C ILE A 177 -8.26 15.94 12.04
N LEU A 178 -9.18 14.99 11.77
CA LEU A 178 -9.24 13.72 12.46
C LEU A 178 -8.41 12.69 11.67
N LEU A 179 -7.27 12.31 12.20
CA LEU A 179 -6.35 11.36 11.59
C LEU A 179 -6.45 10.00 12.31
N LEU A 180 -6.96 8.99 11.60
CA LEU A 180 -7.27 7.67 12.14
C LEU A 180 -6.23 6.64 11.69
N GLY A 181 -5.52 6.02 12.63
CA GLY A 181 -4.62 4.89 12.38
C GLY A 181 -3.50 5.16 11.37
N SER A 182 -2.90 6.37 11.41
CA SER A 182 -1.84 6.76 10.48
C SER A 182 -0.69 7.48 11.18
N ASN A 183 0.52 6.96 11.03
CA ASN A 183 1.75 7.58 11.52
C ASN A 183 2.50 8.26 10.38
N VAL A 184 1.94 9.35 9.84
CA VAL A 184 2.50 10.09 8.69
C VAL A 184 3.88 10.66 8.98
N ALA A 185 4.17 11.03 10.22
CA ALA A 185 5.47 11.56 10.63
C ALA A 185 6.63 10.57 10.36
N GLU A 186 6.37 9.27 10.36
CA GLU A 186 7.36 8.23 10.02
C GLU A 186 7.16 7.66 8.61
N THR A 187 5.92 7.56 8.14
CA THR A 187 5.63 6.90 6.85
C THR A 187 5.74 7.83 5.65
N MET A 188 5.40 9.12 5.83
CA MET A 188 5.37 10.17 4.80
C MET A 188 5.79 11.54 5.38
N PRO A 189 7.00 11.70 5.93
CA PRO A 189 7.36 12.89 6.71
C PRO A 189 7.03 14.25 6.07
N PRO A 190 7.19 14.48 4.73
CA PRO A 190 6.80 15.77 4.13
C PRO A 190 5.31 16.09 4.25
N PHE A 191 4.44 15.08 4.46
CA PHE A 191 3.00 15.29 4.72
C PHE A 191 2.72 16.16 5.94
N ILE A 192 3.63 16.20 6.93
CA ILE A 192 3.47 17.01 8.15
C ILE A 192 3.25 18.48 7.82
N SER A 193 3.85 18.99 6.73
CA SER A 193 3.67 20.39 6.31
C SER A 193 2.22 20.74 5.98
N HIS A 194 1.38 19.73 5.69
CA HIS A 194 -0.04 19.87 5.42
C HIS A 194 -0.92 19.72 6.66
N LEU A 195 -0.33 19.46 7.84
CA LEU A 195 -1.03 19.39 9.12
C LEU A 195 -0.88 20.68 9.95
N VAL A 196 -0.03 21.60 9.52
CA VAL A 196 0.37 22.79 10.29
C VAL A 196 -0.84 23.68 10.58
N GLY A 197 -1.78 23.84 9.64
CA GLY A 197 -3.01 24.63 9.85
C GLY A 197 -3.84 24.07 11.00
N ALA A 198 -4.20 22.81 10.94
CA ALA A 198 -4.96 22.13 11.99
C ALA A 198 -4.20 22.10 13.33
N GLN A 199 -2.89 21.93 13.31
CA GLN A 199 -2.03 21.95 14.51
C GLN A 199 -2.07 23.34 15.17
N ALA A 200 -1.91 24.41 14.38
CA ALA A 200 -1.95 25.81 14.88
C ALA A 200 -3.33 26.19 15.43
N ALA A 201 -4.41 25.74 14.77
CA ALA A 201 -5.77 25.94 15.24
C ALA A 201 -6.12 25.10 16.49
N GLY A 202 -5.29 24.11 16.83
CA GLY A 202 -5.54 23.17 17.93
C GLY A 202 -6.58 22.10 17.61
N GLY A 203 -6.87 21.89 16.32
CA GLY A 203 -7.83 20.92 15.83
C GLY A 203 -7.21 19.63 15.27
N LEU A 204 -5.91 19.40 15.47
CA LEU A 204 -5.31 18.11 15.11
C LEU A 204 -5.70 17.03 16.11
N ILE A 205 -6.48 16.05 15.69
CA ILE A 205 -6.93 14.89 16.49
C ILE A 205 -6.35 13.63 15.88
N VAL A 206 -5.53 12.91 16.64
CA VAL A 206 -4.87 11.67 16.18
C VAL A 206 -5.41 10.49 16.97
N VAL A 207 -5.96 9.50 16.28
CA VAL A 207 -6.45 8.24 16.84
C VAL A 207 -5.44 7.14 16.55
N ASP A 208 -4.73 6.68 17.56
CA ASP A 208 -3.69 5.65 17.46
C ASP A 208 -3.53 4.95 18.83
N PRO A 209 -3.51 3.62 18.94
CA PRO A 209 -3.24 2.91 20.19
C PRO A 209 -1.85 3.17 20.75
N ARG A 210 -0.94 3.72 19.94
CA ARG A 210 0.40 4.17 20.33
C ARG A 210 0.48 5.70 20.30
N ARG A 211 1.24 6.27 21.20
CA ARG A 211 1.65 7.68 21.11
C ARG A 211 2.78 7.80 20.10
N SER A 212 2.44 7.57 18.82
CA SER A 212 3.36 7.61 17.69
C SER A 212 3.95 9.01 17.45
N ALA A 213 4.96 9.11 16.58
CA ALA A 213 5.55 10.40 16.21
C ALA A 213 4.47 11.39 15.67
N THR A 214 3.45 10.91 14.99
CA THR A 214 2.31 11.74 14.57
C THR A 214 1.43 12.14 15.74
N ALA A 215 1.15 11.24 16.68
CA ALA A 215 0.38 11.56 17.86
C ALA A 215 1.08 12.63 18.73
N ARG A 216 2.41 12.62 18.80
CA ARG A 216 3.19 13.67 19.48
C ARG A 216 3.02 15.07 18.89
N LEU A 217 2.61 15.20 17.62
CA LEU A 217 2.30 16.52 17.04
C LEU A 217 1.10 17.21 17.72
N THR A 218 0.25 16.45 18.41
CA THR A 218 -0.89 17.01 19.18
C THR A 218 -0.48 17.70 20.48
N GLU A 219 0.74 17.47 20.96
CA GLU A 219 1.26 18.02 22.23
C GLU A 219 1.56 19.52 22.14
N THR A 220 1.79 20.03 20.92
CA THR A 220 1.96 21.44 20.68
C THR A 220 0.61 22.09 20.40
N GLY A 221 0.05 22.82 21.37
CA GLY A 221 -1.24 23.48 21.23
C GLY A 221 -2.40 22.73 21.89
N ARG A 222 -3.60 22.76 21.27
CA ARG A 222 -4.85 22.17 21.78
C ARG A 222 -5.22 20.85 21.09
N GLY A 223 -4.26 20.22 20.41
CA GLY A 223 -4.46 18.93 19.74
C GLY A 223 -4.86 17.82 20.73
N LEU A 224 -5.35 16.71 20.20
CA LEU A 224 -5.81 15.61 21.03
C LEU A 224 -5.30 14.27 20.49
N HIS A 225 -4.64 13.49 21.35
CA HIS A 225 -4.35 12.08 21.09
C HIS A 225 -5.45 11.21 21.72
N VAL A 226 -6.15 10.42 20.92
CA VAL A 226 -7.16 9.45 21.35
C VAL A 226 -6.57 8.06 21.21
N GLN A 227 -6.55 7.29 22.31
CA GLN A 227 -5.86 6.00 22.38
C GLN A 227 -6.83 4.84 22.62
N PRO A 228 -7.55 4.35 21.58
CA PRO A 228 -8.45 3.23 21.71
C PRO A 228 -7.70 1.89 21.83
N ALA A 229 -8.37 0.87 22.32
CA ALA A 229 -7.89 -0.51 22.21
C ALA A 229 -7.82 -0.92 20.73
N PRO A 230 -6.75 -1.63 20.28
CA PRO A 230 -6.62 -2.04 18.88
C PRO A 230 -7.83 -2.84 18.39
N GLY A 231 -8.31 -2.52 17.18
CA GLY A 231 -9.47 -3.16 16.55
C GLY A 231 -10.83 -2.74 17.12
N THR A 232 -10.88 -1.61 17.84
CA THR A 232 -12.16 -1.04 18.32
C THR A 232 -12.53 0.28 17.61
N ASP A 233 -11.84 0.61 16.55
CA ASP A 233 -12.01 1.84 15.78
C ASP A 233 -13.41 1.96 15.20
N LEU A 234 -14.00 0.85 14.73
CA LEU A 234 -15.38 0.83 14.25
C LEU A 234 -16.35 1.27 15.36
N VAL A 235 -16.19 0.75 16.58
CA VAL A 235 -17.02 1.13 17.73
C VAL A 235 -16.85 2.60 18.10
N LEU A 236 -15.60 3.10 18.05
CA LEU A 236 -15.29 4.50 18.25
C LEU A 236 -16.07 5.39 17.26
N LEU A 237 -16.02 5.07 15.97
CA LEU A 237 -16.67 5.83 14.90
C LEU A 237 -18.21 5.79 14.98
N LEU A 238 -18.78 4.61 15.34
CA LEU A 238 -20.20 4.48 15.60
C LEU A 238 -20.65 5.36 16.78
N GLY A 239 -19.83 5.46 17.83
CA GLY A 239 -20.07 6.32 18.98
C GLY A 239 -20.00 7.81 18.64
N LEU A 240 -19.00 8.23 17.86
CA LEU A 240 -18.90 9.61 17.38
C LEU A 240 -20.10 9.98 16.53
N THR A 241 -20.52 9.11 15.62
CA THR A 241 -21.71 9.32 14.79
C THR A 241 -22.98 9.37 15.62
N HIS A 242 -23.10 8.52 16.65
CA HIS A 242 -24.23 8.58 17.60
C HIS A 242 -24.30 9.96 18.29
N ILE A 243 -23.18 10.46 18.80
CA ILE A 243 -23.14 11.78 19.47
C ILE A 243 -23.56 12.90 18.53
N VAL A 244 -23.00 12.92 17.31
CA VAL A 244 -23.34 13.95 16.30
C VAL A 244 -24.84 13.96 16.00
N LEU A 245 -25.46 12.79 15.83
CA LEU A 245 -26.90 12.68 15.57
C LEU A 245 -27.76 12.99 16.80
N ALA A 246 -27.34 12.52 17.99
CA ALA A 246 -28.11 12.70 19.23
C ALA A 246 -28.08 14.14 19.76
N GLU A 247 -26.98 14.88 19.54
CA GLU A 247 -26.81 16.26 19.93
C GLU A 247 -27.31 17.26 18.84
N GLY A 248 -27.85 16.76 17.71
CA GLY A 248 -28.35 17.63 16.63
C GLY A 248 -27.27 18.40 15.88
N LEU A 249 -26.06 17.83 15.80
CA LEU A 249 -24.88 18.42 15.16
C LEU A 249 -24.74 18.02 13.68
N ALA A 250 -25.66 17.22 13.16
CA ALA A 250 -25.66 16.76 11.77
C ALA A 250 -26.02 17.86 10.79
N ASP A 251 -25.45 17.86 9.59
CA ASP A 251 -25.88 18.72 8.49
C ASP A 251 -27.09 18.09 7.78
N GLU A 252 -28.30 18.36 8.33
CA GLU A 252 -29.54 17.77 7.84
C GLU A 252 -29.87 18.23 6.39
N ALA A 253 -29.47 19.43 5.98
CA ALA A 253 -29.65 19.91 4.61
C ALA A 253 -28.81 19.11 3.61
N TYR A 254 -27.52 18.93 3.90
CA TYR A 254 -26.65 18.11 3.09
C TYR A 254 -27.13 16.65 3.02
N LEU A 255 -27.53 16.09 4.15
CA LEU A 255 -28.02 14.72 4.23
C LEU A 255 -29.27 14.52 3.35
N ALA A 256 -30.20 15.43 3.37
CA ALA A 256 -31.42 15.37 2.57
C ALA A 256 -31.17 15.53 1.07
N GLU A 257 -30.22 16.39 0.68
CA GLU A 257 -29.94 16.70 -0.72
C GLU A 257 -28.97 15.68 -1.36
N ARG A 258 -27.96 15.19 -0.61
CA ARG A 258 -26.79 14.52 -1.18
C ARG A 258 -26.67 13.05 -0.83
N THR A 259 -27.55 12.51 0.03
CA THR A 259 -27.36 11.15 0.55
C THR A 259 -28.64 10.30 0.57
N THR A 260 -28.45 8.99 0.69
CA THR A 260 -29.52 8.02 1.01
C THR A 260 -29.09 7.08 2.14
N GLY A 261 -30.05 6.50 2.88
CA GLY A 261 -29.77 5.47 3.88
C GLY A 261 -29.70 5.96 5.33
N LEU A 262 -29.93 7.22 5.63
CA LEU A 262 -29.80 7.84 6.97
C LEU A 262 -30.59 7.10 8.07
N ASP A 263 -31.82 6.67 7.79
CA ASP A 263 -32.65 5.98 8.79
C ASP A 263 -32.04 4.64 9.25
N GLY A 264 -31.38 3.95 8.33
CA GLY A 264 -30.60 2.75 8.65
C GLY A 264 -29.45 3.04 9.59
N LEU A 265 -28.72 4.12 9.33
CA LEU A 265 -27.62 4.58 10.18
C LEU A 265 -28.11 4.94 11.58
N ARG A 266 -29.15 5.78 11.68
CA ARG A 266 -29.73 6.18 12.98
C ARG A 266 -30.07 4.97 13.86
N ARG A 267 -30.66 3.92 13.26
CA ARG A 267 -30.93 2.67 13.98
C ARG A 267 -29.66 1.93 14.37
N SER A 268 -28.65 1.86 13.49
CA SER A 268 -27.43 1.10 13.77
C SER A 268 -26.56 1.74 14.86
N VAL A 269 -26.52 3.08 14.94
CA VAL A 269 -25.71 3.78 15.95
C VAL A 269 -26.44 4.02 17.27
N SER A 270 -27.76 3.80 17.34
CA SER A 270 -28.56 4.04 18.56
C SER A 270 -28.07 3.25 19.78
N ALA A 271 -27.47 2.08 19.56
CA ALA A 271 -26.92 1.24 20.61
C ALA A 271 -25.53 1.68 21.10
N TRP A 272 -24.88 2.65 20.46
CA TRP A 272 -23.50 3.03 20.72
C TRP A 272 -23.40 4.39 21.45
N TRP A 273 -24.08 4.53 22.61
CA TRP A 273 -23.95 5.70 23.47
C TRP A 273 -22.55 5.78 24.11
N PRO A 274 -22.09 6.98 24.49
CA PRO A 274 -20.68 7.23 24.87
C PRO A 274 -20.11 6.30 25.95
N GLU A 275 -20.89 5.99 26.98
CA GLU A 275 -20.42 5.15 28.08
C GLU A 275 -20.26 3.68 27.65
N ARG A 276 -21.10 3.19 26.73
CA ARG A 276 -20.92 1.87 26.12
C ARG A 276 -19.68 1.82 25.24
N VAL A 277 -19.44 2.88 24.44
CA VAL A 277 -18.24 3.00 23.62
C VAL A 277 -16.99 3.02 24.49
N GLN A 278 -17.01 3.78 25.59
CA GLN A 278 -15.93 3.79 26.59
C GLN A 278 -15.62 2.39 27.11
N SER A 279 -16.65 1.59 27.44
CA SER A 279 -16.43 0.23 27.96
C SER A 279 -15.75 -0.72 26.98
N VAL A 280 -15.88 -0.48 25.66
CA VAL A 280 -15.28 -1.30 24.61
C VAL A 280 -13.91 -0.76 24.19
N THR A 281 -13.81 0.56 23.99
CA THR A 281 -12.62 1.19 23.42
C THR A 281 -11.60 1.61 24.46
N GLY A 282 -12.03 1.79 25.72
CA GLY A 282 -11.24 2.41 26.78
C GLY A 282 -11.14 3.93 26.68
N VAL A 283 -11.74 4.58 25.66
CA VAL A 283 -11.74 6.03 25.49
C VAL A 283 -12.83 6.67 26.34
N PRO A 284 -12.51 7.63 27.23
CA PRO A 284 -13.50 8.24 28.10
C PRO A 284 -14.67 8.91 27.35
N ALA A 285 -15.90 8.77 27.83
CA ALA A 285 -17.09 9.33 27.21
C ALA A 285 -17.01 10.86 27.03
N ALA A 286 -16.35 11.57 27.94
CA ALA A 286 -16.11 13.00 27.82
C ALA A 286 -15.22 13.35 26.62
N VAL A 287 -14.20 12.54 26.34
CA VAL A 287 -13.32 12.68 25.19
C VAL A 287 -14.07 12.43 23.89
N LEU A 288 -14.94 11.41 23.84
CA LEU A 288 -15.79 11.13 22.68
C LEU A 288 -16.70 12.33 22.34
N ARG A 289 -17.33 12.93 23.36
CA ARG A 289 -18.17 14.14 23.16
C ARG A 289 -17.35 15.34 22.71
N ASP A 290 -16.15 15.53 23.26
CA ASP A 290 -15.24 16.61 22.84
C ASP A 290 -14.85 16.48 21.36
N VAL A 291 -14.42 15.27 20.94
CA VAL A 291 -14.10 14.98 19.55
C VAL A 291 -15.28 15.26 18.62
N ALA A 292 -16.46 14.73 18.91
CA ALA A 292 -17.64 14.90 18.07
C ALA A 292 -18.01 16.38 17.89
N ARG A 293 -17.97 17.16 18.99
CA ARG A 293 -18.30 18.60 18.98
C ARG A 293 -17.24 19.42 18.23
N ARG A 294 -15.94 19.11 18.36
CA ARG A 294 -14.87 19.76 17.60
C ARG A 294 -15.02 19.53 16.10
N LEU A 295 -15.33 18.31 15.69
CA LEU A 295 -15.55 17.98 14.27
C LEU A 295 -16.74 18.75 13.69
N ALA A 296 -17.82 18.91 14.45
CA ALA A 296 -19.03 19.59 13.99
C ALA A 296 -18.95 21.14 14.06
N ALA A 297 -18.12 21.68 14.96
CA ALA A 297 -18.01 23.12 15.15
C ALA A 297 -17.04 23.82 14.19
N SER A 298 -16.29 23.06 13.40
CA SER A 298 -15.21 23.57 12.54
C SER A 298 -15.69 23.78 11.12
N ASP A 299 -15.38 24.93 10.53
CA ASP A 299 -15.70 25.24 9.13
C ASP A 299 -14.77 24.53 8.13
N GLY A 300 -13.61 24.02 8.58
CA GLY A 300 -12.62 23.33 7.76
C GLY A 300 -12.24 22.00 8.38
N THR A 301 -13.08 20.96 8.22
CA THR A 301 -12.87 19.63 8.81
C THR A 301 -12.52 18.57 7.78
N TYR A 302 -11.46 17.82 8.05
CA TYR A 302 -11.10 16.62 7.28
C TYR A 302 -11.06 15.38 8.18
N ILE A 303 -11.56 14.25 7.66
CA ILE A 303 -11.43 12.92 8.27
C ILE A 303 -10.55 12.08 7.37
N LEU A 304 -9.39 11.66 7.88
CA LEU A 304 -8.40 10.90 7.14
C LEU A 304 -8.18 9.52 7.77
N THR A 305 -8.36 8.46 7.00
CA THR A 305 -8.08 7.10 7.45
C THR A 305 -6.74 6.59 6.94
N GLY A 306 -6.12 5.71 7.73
CA GLY A 306 -4.89 5.02 7.38
C GLY A 306 -4.96 3.53 7.72
N ARG A 307 -3.83 2.85 7.52
CA ARG A 307 -3.76 1.37 7.64
C ARG A 307 -4.10 0.85 9.03
N GLY A 308 -3.91 1.67 10.08
CA GLY A 308 -4.20 1.26 11.45
C GLY A 308 -5.66 0.85 11.66
N VAL A 309 -6.60 1.52 10.99
CA VAL A 309 -8.05 1.26 11.11
C VAL A 309 -8.61 0.42 9.97
N GLU A 310 -7.84 0.19 8.91
CA GLU A 310 -8.31 -0.49 7.69
C GLU A 310 -7.82 -1.94 7.58
N GLN A 311 -6.68 -2.30 8.20
CA GLN A 311 -6.09 -3.63 8.14
C GLN A 311 -6.64 -4.53 9.25
N HIS A 312 -7.96 -4.72 9.26
CA HIS A 312 -8.74 -5.57 10.19
C HIS A 312 -9.78 -6.40 9.43
N VAL A 313 -10.29 -7.45 10.04
CA VAL A 313 -11.37 -8.27 9.48
C VAL A 313 -12.68 -7.49 9.22
N ASP A 314 -12.86 -6.35 9.84
CA ASP A 314 -13.96 -5.41 9.63
C ASP A 314 -13.48 -4.06 9.09
N GLY A 315 -12.31 -4.04 8.41
CA GLY A 315 -11.67 -2.84 7.91
C GLY A 315 -12.52 -2.07 6.90
N THR A 316 -13.26 -2.76 6.04
CA THR A 316 -14.21 -2.13 5.11
C THR A 316 -15.36 -1.44 5.86
N ASP A 317 -15.90 -2.07 6.89
CA ASP A 317 -16.96 -1.49 7.71
C ASP A 317 -16.43 -0.34 8.57
N THR A 318 -15.20 -0.43 9.06
CA THR A 318 -14.53 0.69 9.78
C THR A 318 -14.33 1.91 8.89
N ALA A 319 -13.81 1.73 7.68
CA ALA A 319 -13.68 2.82 6.72
C ALA A 319 -15.06 3.40 6.31
N THR A 320 -16.08 2.54 6.17
CA THR A 320 -17.46 2.99 5.90
C THR A 320 -18.03 3.79 7.07
N ALA A 321 -17.77 3.43 8.32
CA ALA A 321 -18.19 4.21 9.49
C ALA A 321 -17.54 5.60 9.51
N ALA A 322 -16.27 5.71 9.10
CA ALA A 322 -15.60 7.00 8.95
C ALA A 322 -16.23 7.84 7.83
N ILE A 323 -16.59 7.23 6.70
CA ILE A 323 -17.32 7.87 5.61
C ILE A 323 -18.72 8.31 6.08
N ASN A 324 -19.44 7.46 6.81
CA ASN A 324 -20.76 7.82 7.36
C ASN A 324 -20.67 9.03 8.28
N LEU A 325 -19.65 9.09 9.16
CA LEU A 325 -19.41 10.25 10.02
C LEU A 325 -19.15 11.52 9.17
N ALA A 326 -18.31 11.41 8.14
CA ALA A 326 -18.04 12.52 7.23
C ALA A 326 -19.29 12.99 6.48
N LEU A 327 -20.15 12.06 6.02
CA LEU A 327 -21.41 12.38 5.35
C LEU A 327 -22.41 13.06 6.30
N VAL A 328 -22.51 12.58 7.55
CA VAL A 328 -23.40 13.17 8.57
C VAL A 328 -22.97 14.60 8.91
N LEU A 329 -21.68 14.90 8.86
CA LEU A 329 -21.12 16.24 9.04
C LEU A 329 -21.14 17.09 7.75
N GLY A 330 -21.58 16.54 6.61
CA GLY A 330 -21.67 17.26 5.34
C GLY A 330 -20.31 17.59 4.70
N LEU A 331 -19.24 16.82 4.97
CA LEU A 331 -17.87 17.17 4.56
C LEU A 331 -17.53 16.89 3.09
N PRO A 332 -17.88 15.70 2.49
CA PRO A 332 -17.44 15.37 1.14
C PRO A 332 -17.99 16.28 0.06
N GLY A 333 -17.13 16.66 -0.90
CA GLY A 333 -17.51 17.54 -2.03
C GLY A 333 -17.48 19.03 -1.75
N ARG A 334 -17.35 19.45 -0.50
CA ARG A 334 -17.19 20.87 -0.13
C ARG A 334 -15.74 21.30 -0.16
N THR A 335 -15.47 22.52 -0.59
CA THR A 335 -14.16 23.15 -0.46
C THR A 335 -13.82 23.35 1.01
N GLY A 336 -12.57 23.09 1.40
CA GLY A 336 -12.11 23.23 2.78
C GLY A 336 -12.52 22.10 3.72
N SER A 337 -13.20 21.05 3.24
CA SER A 337 -13.57 19.89 4.04
C SER A 337 -13.58 18.60 3.21
N GLY A 338 -13.57 17.44 3.87
CA GLY A 338 -13.62 16.18 3.14
C GLY A 338 -13.34 14.94 3.98
N TYR A 339 -13.46 13.80 3.29
CA TYR A 339 -12.98 12.51 3.74
C TYR A 339 -11.94 11.98 2.73
N GLY A 340 -10.88 11.37 3.23
CA GLY A 340 -9.89 10.73 2.37
C GLY A 340 -9.17 9.58 3.07
N THR A 341 -8.53 8.73 2.28
CA THR A 341 -7.68 7.66 2.78
C THR A 341 -6.24 7.82 2.29
N LEU A 342 -5.29 7.60 3.19
CA LEU A 342 -3.87 7.82 2.93
C LEU A 342 -3.25 6.58 2.27
N THR A 343 -3.11 6.59 0.95
CA THR A 343 -2.41 5.54 0.19
C THR A 343 -0.94 5.47 0.63
N GLY A 344 -0.41 4.26 0.81
CA GLY A 344 0.94 4.06 1.36
C GLY A 344 2.03 3.88 0.32
N GLN A 345 1.84 2.98 -0.64
CA GLN A 345 2.87 2.59 -1.62
C GLN A 345 2.94 3.59 -2.77
N GLY A 346 4.12 3.67 -3.41
CA GLY A 346 4.44 4.65 -4.44
C GLY A 346 3.41 4.77 -5.56
N ASN A 347 2.97 3.66 -6.12
CA ASN A 347 1.89 3.60 -7.10
C ASN A 347 0.69 2.77 -6.60
N GLY A 348 0.44 2.81 -5.30
CA GLY A 348 -0.70 2.09 -4.72
C GLY A 348 -2.05 2.59 -5.23
N GLN A 349 -2.13 3.83 -5.71
CA GLN A 349 -3.30 4.39 -6.37
C GLN A 349 -3.39 3.84 -7.80
N GLY A 350 -2.41 4.07 -8.67
CA GLY A 350 -2.44 3.65 -10.07
C GLY A 350 -2.48 2.14 -10.26
N GLY A 351 -1.77 1.37 -9.42
CA GLY A 351 -1.79 -0.10 -9.52
C GLY A 351 -3.19 -0.71 -9.41
N ARG A 352 -4.10 -0.11 -8.62
CA ARG A 352 -5.47 -0.61 -8.50
C ARG A 352 -6.43 -0.09 -9.58
N GLU A 353 -6.01 0.90 -10.35
CA GLU A 353 -6.81 1.50 -11.43
C GLU A 353 -6.68 0.75 -12.75
N HIS A 354 -5.57 0.06 -12.96
CA HIS A 354 -5.13 -0.41 -14.27
C HIS A 354 -5.11 -1.93 -14.45
N GLY A 355 -5.87 -2.68 -13.62
CA GLY A 355 -6.16 -4.09 -13.91
C GLY A 355 -5.24 -5.12 -13.27
N GLN A 356 -4.36 -4.77 -12.30
CA GLN A 356 -3.63 -5.74 -11.49
C GLN A 356 -4.50 -6.51 -10.50
N LYS A 357 -5.67 -5.98 -10.12
CA LYS A 357 -6.57 -6.67 -9.18
C LYS A 357 -7.32 -7.82 -9.86
N CYS A 358 -7.56 -8.87 -9.08
CA CYS A 358 -8.23 -10.09 -9.54
C CYS A 358 -9.64 -9.87 -10.11
N ASP A 359 -10.32 -8.80 -9.72
CA ASP A 359 -11.73 -8.51 -9.98
C ASP A 359 -11.95 -7.26 -10.86
N GLN A 360 -10.87 -6.66 -11.38
CA GLN A 360 -10.94 -5.39 -12.12
C GLN A 360 -10.19 -5.41 -13.44
N LEU A 361 -10.70 -4.61 -14.38
CA LEU A 361 -10.09 -4.23 -15.65
C LEU A 361 -9.63 -2.77 -15.59
N PRO A 362 -8.84 -2.28 -16.57
CA PRO A 362 -8.41 -0.88 -16.63
C PRO A 362 -9.55 0.12 -16.50
N GLY A 363 -9.29 1.26 -15.87
CA GLY A 363 -10.28 2.32 -15.61
C GLY A 363 -11.25 2.03 -14.46
N TYR A 364 -10.87 1.20 -13.48
CA TYR A 364 -11.75 0.73 -12.39
C TYR A 364 -12.97 -0.06 -12.87
N ARG A 365 -12.94 -0.61 -14.08
CA ARG A 365 -14.03 -1.43 -14.59
C ARG A 365 -14.11 -2.77 -13.87
N LYS A 366 -15.33 -3.21 -13.55
CA LYS A 366 -15.53 -4.54 -12.99
C LYS A 366 -15.37 -5.58 -14.08
N ILE A 367 -14.57 -6.61 -13.83
CA ILE A 367 -14.35 -7.70 -14.79
C ILE A 367 -15.62 -8.54 -15.06
N THR A 368 -16.62 -8.45 -14.17
CA THR A 368 -17.94 -9.11 -14.33
C THR A 368 -18.91 -8.32 -15.21
N ASP A 369 -18.60 -7.07 -15.55
CA ASP A 369 -19.43 -6.24 -16.42
C ASP A 369 -19.18 -6.60 -17.89
N PRO A 370 -20.22 -7.05 -18.64
CA PRO A 370 -20.07 -7.42 -20.05
C PRO A 370 -19.66 -6.25 -20.96
N GLU A 371 -20.05 -5.02 -20.66
CA GLU A 371 -19.67 -3.84 -21.44
C GLU A 371 -18.22 -3.46 -21.20
N ALA A 372 -17.77 -3.51 -19.95
CA ALA A 372 -16.37 -3.34 -19.59
C ALA A 372 -15.46 -4.35 -20.31
N ARG A 373 -15.86 -5.62 -20.34
CA ARG A 373 -15.13 -6.70 -21.03
C ARG A 373 -15.06 -6.44 -22.54
N ARG A 374 -16.18 -6.05 -23.17
CA ARG A 374 -16.23 -5.75 -24.62
C ARG A 374 -15.30 -4.59 -24.97
N HIS A 375 -15.38 -3.48 -24.23
CA HIS A 375 -14.54 -2.32 -24.46
C HIS A 375 -13.04 -2.66 -24.36
N VAL A 376 -12.65 -3.37 -23.28
CA VAL A 376 -11.24 -3.73 -23.08
C VAL A 376 -10.76 -4.74 -24.10
N ALA A 377 -11.59 -5.72 -24.50
CA ALA A 377 -11.27 -6.69 -25.55
C ALA A 377 -11.04 -6.01 -26.90
N GLU A 378 -11.85 -5.00 -27.24
CA GLU A 378 -11.69 -4.19 -28.46
C GLU A 378 -10.35 -3.45 -28.46
N VAL A 379 -10.00 -2.78 -27.37
CA VAL A 379 -8.71 -2.07 -27.22
C VAL A 379 -7.53 -3.05 -27.31
N TRP A 380 -7.65 -4.23 -26.70
CA TRP A 380 -6.59 -5.25 -26.76
C TRP A 380 -6.52 -6.00 -28.08
N GLY A 381 -7.54 -5.84 -28.95
CA GLY A 381 -7.62 -6.52 -30.24
C GLY A 381 -7.80 -8.05 -30.11
N VAL A 382 -8.56 -8.49 -29.12
CA VAL A 382 -8.78 -9.91 -28.79
C VAL A 382 -10.28 -10.25 -28.69
N PRO A 383 -10.70 -11.52 -28.88
CA PRO A 383 -12.05 -11.94 -28.57
C PRO A 383 -12.39 -11.71 -27.09
N VAL A 384 -13.62 -11.29 -26.78
CA VAL A 384 -14.07 -11.01 -25.41
C VAL A 384 -13.98 -12.24 -24.49
N GLU A 385 -14.13 -13.41 -25.05
CA GLU A 385 -14.02 -14.70 -24.37
C GLU A 385 -12.60 -15.01 -23.90
N SER A 386 -11.59 -14.39 -24.51
CA SER A 386 -10.19 -14.52 -24.09
C SER A 386 -9.91 -13.89 -22.74
N ILE A 387 -10.76 -12.97 -22.27
CA ILE A 387 -10.61 -12.35 -20.96
C ILE A 387 -11.24 -13.29 -19.92
N PRO A 388 -10.50 -13.86 -18.95
CA PRO A 388 -11.06 -14.74 -17.93
C PRO A 388 -12.01 -14.00 -17.00
N GLY A 389 -12.73 -14.73 -16.15
CA GLY A 389 -13.56 -14.19 -15.08
C GLY A 389 -12.75 -13.60 -13.92
N PRO A 390 -13.42 -13.24 -12.80
CA PRO A 390 -12.73 -12.76 -11.59
C PRO A 390 -11.89 -13.88 -10.97
N GLY A 391 -10.71 -13.50 -10.46
CA GLY A 391 -9.77 -14.40 -9.82
C GLY A 391 -9.87 -14.42 -8.29
N LEU A 392 -8.76 -14.78 -7.63
CA LEU A 392 -8.65 -14.83 -6.18
C LEU A 392 -7.95 -13.58 -5.63
N PRO A 393 -8.44 -12.99 -4.52
CA PRO A 393 -7.69 -11.99 -3.78
C PRO A 393 -6.35 -12.53 -3.27
N ALA A 394 -5.36 -11.64 -3.06
CA ALA A 394 -3.97 -11.99 -2.80
C ALA A 394 -3.77 -13.05 -1.69
N VAL A 395 -4.44 -12.94 -0.53
CA VAL A 395 -4.29 -13.95 0.54
C VAL A 395 -4.83 -15.30 0.09
N ALA A 396 -6.01 -15.33 -0.54
CA ALA A 396 -6.58 -16.56 -1.06
C ALA A 396 -5.73 -17.18 -2.18
N LEU A 397 -5.12 -16.35 -3.04
CA LEU A 397 -4.18 -16.80 -4.06
C LEU A 397 -2.95 -17.47 -3.41
N LEU A 398 -2.33 -16.80 -2.42
CA LEU A 398 -1.14 -17.31 -1.75
C LEU A 398 -1.41 -18.58 -0.92
N ASN A 399 -2.60 -18.71 -0.34
CA ASN A 399 -3.00 -19.91 0.39
C ASN A 399 -3.30 -21.12 -0.52
N ARG A 400 -3.34 -20.92 -1.86
CA ARG A 400 -3.52 -22.00 -2.85
C ARG A 400 -2.23 -22.46 -3.51
N LEU A 401 -1.07 -21.91 -3.09
CA LEU A 401 0.23 -22.27 -3.66
C LEU A 401 0.60 -23.72 -3.36
N GLY A 402 0.87 -24.51 -4.42
CA GLY A 402 1.25 -25.91 -4.33
C GLY A 402 0.16 -26.86 -3.85
N GLU A 403 -1.09 -26.41 -3.75
CA GLU A 403 -2.24 -27.28 -3.47
C GLU A 403 -2.65 -28.06 -4.75
N PRO A 404 -3.21 -29.27 -4.65
CA PRO A 404 -3.53 -30.12 -5.83
C PRO A 404 -4.34 -29.39 -6.90
N ASP A 405 -5.38 -28.65 -6.52
CA ASP A 405 -6.23 -27.84 -7.41
C ASP A 405 -5.90 -26.34 -7.28
N GLY A 406 -4.67 -26.03 -6.93
CA GLY A 406 -4.18 -24.70 -6.61
C GLY A 406 -3.30 -24.12 -7.72
N VAL A 407 -2.39 -23.26 -7.27
CA VAL A 407 -1.39 -22.60 -8.13
C VAL A 407 -0.09 -23.39 -8.09
N HIS A 408 0.40 -23.80 -9.24
CA HIS A 408 1.64 -24.59 -9.42
C HIS A 408 2.79 -23.78 -9.98
N ALA A 409 2.51 -22.65 -10.64
CA ALA A 409 3.52 -21.67 -11.05
C ALA A 409 3.13 -20.27 -10.58
N LEU A 410 4.08 -19.47 -10.11
CA LEU A 410 3.86 -18.09 -9.69
C LEU A 410 4.91 -17.17 -10.32
N LEU A 411 4.45 -16.12 -10.99
CA LEU A 411 5.28 -15.03 -11.50
C LEU A 411 5.10 -13.80 -10.57
N VAL A 412 6.17 -13.35 -9.93
CA VAL A 412 6.17 -12.23 -8.97
C VAL A 412 6.91 -11.04 -9.58
N HIS A 413 6.25 -9.89 -9.65
CA HIS A 413 6.78 -8.64 -10.17
C HIS A 413 6.82 -7.55 -9.09
N GLY A 414 8.01 -7.12 -8.69
CA GLY A 414 8.20 -5.99 -7.77
C GLY A 414 7.57 -6.18 -6.38
N SER A 415 7.52 -7.41 -5.87
CA SER A 415 6.96 -7.73 -4.55
C SER A 415 7.81 -8.76 -3.79
N ASN A 416 7.97 -8.56 -2.48
CA ASN A 416 8.68 -9.49 -1.59
C ASN A 416 7.67 -10.17 -0.66
N VAL A 417 6.99 -11.20 -1.19
CA VAL A 417 5.84 -11.83 -0.54
C VAL A 417 6.20 -12.57 0.75
N VAL A 418 7.42 -13.13 0.85
CA VAL A 418 7.88 -13.82 2.07
C VAL A 418 8.21 -12.90 3.25
N VAL A 419 8.06 -11.59 3.06
CA VAL A 419 8.14 -10.60 4.14
C VAL A 419 6.79 -9.90 4.30
N SER A 420 6.08 -9.64 3.21
CA SER A 420 4.88 -8.79 3.21
C SER A 420 3.57 -9.54 3.43
N ALA A 421 3.50 -10.84 3.18
CA ALA A 421 2.28 -11.62 3.35
C ALA A 421 2.01 -11.95 4.83
N PRO A 422 0.73 -12.04 5.25
CA PRO A 422 0.38 -12.52 6.58
C PRO A 422 0.63 -14.03 6.70
N ASN A 423 0.72 -14.56 7.91
CA ASN A 423 0.98 -15.99 8.16
C ASN A 423 2.11 -16.52 7.23
N VAL A 424 3.25 -15.83 7.29
CA VAL A 424 4.31 -15.95 6.28
C VAL A 424 4.89 -17.36 6.16
N GLN A 425 4.81 -18.18 7.22
CA GLN A 425 5.28 -19.56 7.16
C GLN A 425 4.48 -20.40 6.16
N THR A 426 3.15 -20.28 6.17
CA THR A 426 2.27 -20.94 5.18
C THR A 426 2.63 -20.53 3.75
N VAL A 427 2.93 -19.24 3.54
CA VAL A 427 3.33 -18.74 2.22
C VAL A 427 4.70 -19.29 1.80
N ARG A 428 5.68 -19.31 2.70
CA ARG A 428 7.01 -19.91 2.42
C ARG A 428 6.89 -21.38 2.03
N ASP A 429 6.07 -22.14 2.74
CA ASP A 429 5.87 -23.56 2.46
C ASP A 429 5.11 -23.76 1.15
N GLY A 430 4.14 -22.89 0.84
CA GLY A 430 3.46 -22.87 -0.45
C GLY A 430 4.41 -22.61 -1.62
N LEU A 431 5.27 -21.59 -1.51
CA LEU A 431 6.26 -21.25 -2.55
C LEU A 431 7.25 -22.40 -2.81
N ARG A 432 7.67 -23.13 -1.78
CA ARG A 432 8.57 -24.29 -1.94
C ARG A 432 7.92 -25.50 -2.63
N ARG A 433 6.58 -25.56 -2.66
CA ARG A 433 5.84 -26.63 -3.34
C ARG A 433 5.52 -26.33 -4.80
N LEU A 434 5.83 -25.10 -5.27
CA LEU A 434 5.61 -24.74 -6.66
C LEU A 434 6.51 -25.55 -7.61
N GLU A 435 6.01 -25.81 -8.81
CA GLU A 435 6.78 -26.35 -9.94
C GLU A 435 7.62 -25.26 -10.62
N LEU A 436 7.21 -24.00 -10.48
CA LEU A 436 7.93 -22.84 -11.00
C LEU A 436 7.63 -21.59 -10.19
N LEU A 437 8.67 -20.98 -9.64
CA LEU A 437 8.64 -19.62 -9.07
C LEU A 437 9.55 -18.70 -9.89
N VAL A 438 8.97 -17.70 -10.54
CA VAL A 438 9.70 -16.66 -11.27
C VAL A 438 9.61 -15.35 -10.51
N VAL A 439 10.73 -14.68 -10.27
CA VAL A 439 10.76 -13.38 -9.58
C VAL A 439 11.48 -12.35 -10.44
N CYS A 440 10.78 -11.27 -10.77
CA CYS A 440 11.32 -10.08 -11.42
C CYS A 440 11.70 -9.07 -10.32
N ASP A 441 13.00 -8.87 -10.11
CA ASP A 441 13.51 -7.97 -9.07
C ASP A 441 14.87 -7.40 -9.49
N PHE A 442 15.32 -6.35 -8.85
CA PHE A 442 16.64 -5.75 -9.11
C PHE A 442 17.66 -6.09 -8.02
N PHE A 443 17.25 -6.72 -6.92
CA PHE A 443 18.10 -7.36 -5.91
C PHE A 443 17.63 -8.77 -5.64
N LEU A 444 18.53 -9.61 -5.12
CA LEU A 444 18.14 -10.92 -4.61
C LEU A 444 17.39 -10.71 -3.28
N SER A 445 16.08 -10.48 -3.38
CA SER A 445 15.17 -10.39 -2.24
C SER A 445 14.92 -11.77 -1.63
N GLU A 446 14.32 -11.83 -0.44
CA GLU A 446 14.00 -13.07 0.23
C GLU A 446 13.04 -13.97 -0.60
N THR A 447 12.13 -13.35 -1.39
CA THR A 447 11.31 -14.10 -2.35
C THR A 447 12.14 -14.58 -3.54
N ALA A 448 13.01 -13.73 -4.08
CA ALA A 448 13.90 -14.09 -5.19
C ALA A 448 14.87 -15.21 -4.81
N ALA A 449 15.33 -15.26 -3.56
CA ALA A 449 16.18 -16.34 -3.07
C ALA A 449 15.50 -17.73 -3.07
N LEU A 450 14.17 -17.79 -3.05
CA LEU A 450 13.40 -19.05 -3.18
C LEU A 450 13.06 -19.40 -4.64
N ALA A 451 13.26 -18.47 -5.58
CA ALA A 451 12.82 -18.63 -6.96
C ALA A 451 13.60 -19.70 -7.73
N ASP A 452 12.97 -20.29 -8.73
CA ASP A 452 13.61 -21.13 -9.74
C ASP A 452 14.25 -20.28 -10.82
N VAL A 453 13.64 -19.13 -11.14
CA VAL A 453 14.15 -18.16 -12.11
C VAL A 453 14.06 -16.75 -11.53
N VAL A 454 15.19 -16.01 -11.57
CA VAL A 454 15.25 -14.60 -11.18
C VAL A 454 15.61 -13.76 -12.41
N LEU A 455 14.78 -12.78 -12.73
CA LEU A 455 14.92 -11.90 -13.89
C LEU A 455 15.27 -10.48 -13.43
N PRO A 456 16.48 -9.96 -13.77
CA PRO A 456 16.94 -8.66 -13.31
C PRO A 456 16.20 -7.51 -14.01
N THR A 457 15.57 -6.62 -13.22
CA THR A 457 14.75 -5.51 -13.72
C THR A 457 15.37 -4.14 -13.51
N THR A 458 14.87 -3.14 -14.25
CA THR A 458 15.24 -1.72 -14.10
C THR A 458 14.85 -1.18 -12.72
N GLN A 459 15.68 -0.27 -12.20
CA GLN A 459 15.33 0.55 -11.03
C GLN A 459 14.66 1.86 -11.46
N TRP A 460 14.07 2.54 -10.49
CA TRP A 460 13.26 3.74 -10.64
C TRP A 460 13.91 4.90 -11.42
N ALA A 461 15.23 5.07 -11.39
CA ALA A 461 15.96 6.11 -12.11
C ALA A 461 16.39 5.67 -13.53
N GLU A 462 16.15 4.40 -13.88
CA GLU A 462 16.57 3.76 -15.14
C GLU A 462 15.41 3.56 -16.10
N GLU A 463 14.22 4.05 -15.76
CA GLU A 463 13.00 3.83 -16.52
C GLU A 463 12.16 5.09 -16.69
N ASP A 464 11.43 5.13 -17.81
CA ASP A 464 10.36 6.09 -18.07
C ASP A 464 9.00 5.44 -17.75
N GLY A 465 8.03 6.28 -17.39
CA GLY A 465 6.67 5.87 -17.15
C GLY A 465 5.87 6.92 -16.40
N THR A 466 4.75 6.49 -15.84
CA THR A 466 3.88 7.33 -15.00
C THR A 466 3.56 6.66 -13.67
N MET A 467 3.23 7.48 -12.68
CA MET A 467 2.77 7.06 -11.36
C MET A 467 1.53 7.86 -11.01
N THR A 468 0.69 7.32 -10.13
CA THR A 468 -0.46 8.06 -9.60
C THR A 468 -0.29 8.28 -8.10
N SER A 469 -0.25 9.55 -7.66
CA SER A 469 -0.09 9.92 -6.26
C SER A 469 -1.34 9.61 -5.43
N LEU A 470 -1.24 9.80 -4.10
CA LEU A 470 -2.37 9.55 -3.18
C LEU A 470 -3.60 10.45 -3.43
N GLU A 471 -3.44 11.56 -4.13
CA GLU A 471 -4.53 12.49 -4.49
C GLU A 471 -5.09 12.26 -5.91
N GLY A 472 -4.69 11.16 -6.57
CA GLY A 472 -5.12 10.86 -7.94
C GLY A 472 -4.43 11.70 -9.01
N ARG A 473 -3.33 12.39 -8.71
CA ARG A 473 -2.51 13.13 -9.68
C ARG A 473 -1.61 12.15 -10.41
N VAL A 474 -1.71 12.13 -11.74
CA VAL A 474 -0.85 11.35 -12.64
C VAL A 474 0.41 12.16 -12.93
N ILE A 475 1.57 11.57 -12.66
CA ILE A 475 2.87 12.24 -12.73
C ILE A 475 3.87 11.43 -13.54
N ARG A 476 4.80 12.12 -14.19
CA ARG A 476 5.86 11.49 -14.97
C ARG A 476 7.01 11.00 -14.09
N ARG A 477 7.37 9.73 -14.25
CA ARG A 477 8.68 9.21 -13.86
C ARG A 477 9.59 9.30 -15.08
N ARG A 478 10.73 9.99 -14.95
CA ARG A 478 11.68 10.18 -16.05
C ARG A 478 13.00 9.47 -15.76
N ARG A 479 13.48 8.78 -16.77
CA ARG A 479 14.76 8.09 -16.73
C ARG A 479 15.92 9.10 -16.64
N ALA A 480 16.74 8.97 -15.60
CA ALA A 480 17.95 9.75 -15.37
C ALA A 480 19.24 8.99 -15.75
N LEU A 481 19.21 7.66 -15.69
CA LEU A 481 20.35 6.77 -15.93
C LEU A 481 20.01 5.71 -16.98
N ASP A 482 21.01 5.23 -17.66
CA ASP A 482 20.89 4.01 -18.44
C ASP A 482 20.94 2.81 -17.51
N ALA A 483 20.10 1.79 -17.79
CA ALA A 483 20.16 0.54 -17.05
C ALA A 483 21.53 -0.16 -17.24
N PRO A 484 22.04 -0.85 -16.23
CA PRO A 484 23.24 -1.68 -16.39
C PRO A 484 23.09 -2.70 -17.54
N VAL A 485 24.23 -3.04 -18.17
CA VAL A 485 24.24 -4.06 -19.22
C VAL A 485 23.66 -5.37 -18.67
N GLY A 486 22.75 -5.98 -19.42
CA GLY A 486 22.09 -7.22 -19.02
C GLY A 486 20.71 -7.02 -18.33
N VAL A 487 20.46 -5.86 -17.73
CA VAL A 487 19.16 -5.55 -17.10
C VAL A 487 18.11 -5.23 -18.19
N ARG A 488 16.85 -5.63 -17.94
CA ARG A 488 15.70 -5.36 -18.82
C ARG A 488 14.52 -4.79 -18.04
N SER A 489 13.67 -4.01 -18.72
CA SER A 489 12.40 -3.55 -18.12
C SER A 489 11.40 -4.69 -18.03
N GLU A 490 10.46 -4.63 -17.10
CA GLU A 490 9.36 -5.61 -17.05
C GLU A 490 8.48 -5.55 -18.32
N LEU A 491 8.37 -4.41 -19.00
CA LEU A 491 7.67 -4.33 -20.30
C LEU A 491 8.35 -5.24 -21.33
N TRP A 492 9.68 -5.24 -21.40
CA TRP A 492 10.44 -6.13 -22.27
C TRP A 492 10.30 -7.61 -21.87
N ILE A 493 10.34 -7.91 -20.56
CA ILE A 493 10.16 -9.29 -20.07
C ILE A 493 8.78 -9.83 -20.48
N MET A 494 7.73 -9.04 -20.26
CA MET A 494 6.36 -9.42 -20.63
C MET A 494 6.18 -9.57 -22.15
N HIS A 495 6.80 -8.68 -22.94
CA HIS A 495 6.82 -8.78 -24.42
C HIS A 495 7.44 -10.10 -24.87
N GLU A 496 8.64 -10.42 -24.38
CA GLU A 496 9.38 -11.62 -24.78
C GLU A 496 8.72 -12.91 -24.31
N LEU A 497 8.12 -12.92 -23.13
CA LEU A 497 7.32 -14.06 -22.67
C LEU A 497 6.03 -14.20 -23.46
N ALA A 498 5.31 -13.11 -23.76
CA ALA A 498 4.10 -13.15 -24.56
C ALA A 498 4.36 -13.72 -25.97
N ARG A 499 5.50 -13.32 -26.59
CA ARG A 499 5.93 -13.86 -27.88
C ARG A 499 6.21 -15.38 -27.82
N ARG A 500 6.86 -15.88 -26.75
CA ARG A 500 7.15 -17.30 -26.55
C ARG A 500 5.92 -18.13 -26.21
N LEU A 501 4.91 -17.51 -25.63
CA LEU A 501 3.62 -18.12 -25.29
C LEU A 501 2.60 -18.07 -26.46
N ASP A 502 3.00 -17.52 -27.63
CA ASP A 502 2.13 -17.26 -28.77
C ASP A 502 0.85 -16.51 -28.38
N ALA A 503 1.01 -15.47 -27.57
CA ALA A 503 -0.08 -14.71 -26.99
C ALA A 503 -0.81 -13.88 -28.05
N PRO A 504 -2.16 -13.81 -28.03
CA PRO A 504 -2.89 -12.87 -28.87
C PRO A 504 -2.68 -11.43 -28.38
N GLY A 505 -2.84 -10.48 -29.30
CA GLY A 505 -2.69 -9.05 -29.01
C GLY A 505 -1.25 -8.57 -29.04
N ARG A 506 -1.06 -7.30 -28.72
CA ARG A 506 0.26 -6.64 -28.74
C ARG A 506 0.74 -6.40 -27.32
N PHE A 507 2.04 -6.54 -27.13
CA PHE A 507 2.73 -6.19 -25.88
C PHE A 507 3.87 -5.23 -26.22
N GLU A 508 3.61 -3.93 -26.10
CA GLU A 508 4.53 -2.88 -26.54
C GLU A 508 5.68 -2.69 -25.54
N LEU A 509 6.81 -2.19 -26.07
CA LEU A 509 8.04 -1.96 -25.29
C LEU A 509 8.17 -0.50 -24.83
N ASP A 510 7.63 0.43 -25.62
CA ASP A 510 7.70 1.85 -25.35
C ASP A 510 6.64 2.25 -24.32
N PRO A 511 7.04 2.78 -23.15
CA PRO A 511 6.09 3.16 -22.11
C PRO A 511 5.03 4.18 -22.58
N SER A 512 5.36 5.05 -23.56
CA SER A 512 4.39 6.03 -24.07
C SER A 512 3.29 5.36 -24.89
N ILE A 513 3.63 4.35 -25.68
CA ILE A 513 2.65 3.57 -26.46
C ILE A 513 1.79 2.70 -25.53
N VAL A 514 2.40 2.11 -24.50
CA VAL A 514 1.66 1.37 -23.47
C VAL A 514 0.70 2.30 -22.72
N PHE A 515 1.12 3.54 -22.43
CA PHE A 515 0.26 4.53 -21.78
C PHE A 515 -0.91 4.95 -22.67
N ASP A 516 -0.69 5.13 -23.98
CA ASP A 516 -1.76 5.45 -24.93
C ASP A 516 -2.81 4.32 -25.00
N GLU A 517 -2.36 3.06 -24.99
CA GLU A 517 -3.28 1.90 -24.91
C GLU A 517 -4.03 1.85 -23.56
N LEU A 518 -3.35 2.12 -22.44
CA LEU A 518 -3.95 2.25 -21.10
C LEU A 518 -5.01 3.36 -21.08
N ALA A 519 -4.68 4.52 -21.66
CA ALA A 519 -5.61 5.64 -21.76
C ALA A 519 -6.87 5.26 -22.53
N ALA A 520 -6.71 4.61 -23.68
CA ALA A 520 -7.84 4.08 -24.48
C ALA A 520 -8.64 3.02 -23.68
N ALA A 521 -7.99 2.08 -23.00
CA ALA A 521 -8.65 1.04 -22.21
C ALA A 521 -9.39 1.59 -20.99
N SER A 522 -8.97 2.73 -20.44
CA SER A 522 -9.63 3.40 -19.33
C SER A 522 -10.77 4.35 -19.76
N ALA A 523 -10.86 4.72 -21.04
CA ALA A 523 -11.80 5.70 -21.56
C ALA A 523 -13.26 5.40 -21.20
N GLY A 524 -13.95 6.34 -20.55
CA GLY A 524 -15.33 6.17 -20.04
C GLY A 524 -15.44 5.30 -18.79
N GLY A 525 -14.32 4.87 -18.18
CA GLY A 525 -14.31 4.22 -16.87
C GLY A 525 -14.28 5.23 -15.73
N LEU A 526 -14.40 4.76 -14.49
CA LEU A 526 -14.34 5.62 -13.31
C LEU A 526 -12.99 6.33 -13.20
N ALA A 527 -11.89 5.60 -13.43
CA ALA A 527 -10.55 6.17 -13.54
C ALA A 527 -10.19 6.39 -15.01
N ASP A 528 -10.81 7.39 -15.62
CA ASP A 528 -10.62 7.74 -17.03
C ASP A 528 -9.33 8.54 -17.21
N TYR A 529 -8.42 8.02 -18.05
CA TYR A 529 -7.14 8.65 -18.42
C TYR A 529 -7.11 9.06 -19.89
N SER A 530 -8.23 8.95 -20.62
CA SER A 530 -8.28 9.07 -22.08
C SER A 530 -7.80 10.43 -22.62
N GLY A 531 -7.84 11.47 -21.81
CA GLY A 531 -7.32 12.79 -22.18
C GLY A 531 -5.84 13.00 -21.88
N LEU A 532 -5.14 12.00 -21.30
CA LEU A 532 -3.74 12.08 -20.92
C LEU A 532 -2.81 11.42 -21.93
N SER A 533 -1.59 11.93 -22.01
CA SER A 533 -0.46 11.32 -22.71
C SER A 533 0.84 11.70 -22.03
N HIS A 534 1.93 10.97 -22.29
CA HIS A 534 3.24 11.37 -21.81
C HIS A 534 3.60 12.79 -22.22
N ALA A 535 3.35 13.16 -23.49
CA ALA A 535 3.62 14.50 -24.00
C ALA A 535 2.85 15.60 -23.26
N LEU A 536 1.57 15.35 -22.92
CA LEU A 536 0.78 16.30 -22.14
C LEU A 536 1.29 16.41 -20.70
N LEU A 537 1.62 15.31 -20.06
CA LEU A 537 2.17 15.31 -18.71
C LEU A 537 3.56 15.96 -18.63
N ASP A 538 4.34 15.91 -19.71
CA ASP A 538 5.65 16.56 -19.81
C ASP A 538 5.57 18.09 -19.86
N THR A 539 4.39 18.67 -20.11
CA THR A 539 4.15 20.13 -19.98
C THR A 539 4.13 20.62 -18.53
N GLY A 540 4.09 19.71 -17.55
CA GLY A 540 3.96 20.04 -16.13
C GLY A 540 2.52 20.22 -15.66
N LEU A 541 1.53 19.80 -16.48
CA LEU A 541 0.11 19.89 -16.13
C LEU A 541 -0.18 19.12 -14.83
N ALA A 542 -0.99 19.71 -13.95
CA ALA A 542 -1.55 19.05 -12.76
C ALA A 542 -2.72 18.15 -13.15
N ALA A 543 -2.42 16.92 -13.55
CA ALA A 543 -3.39 15.96 -14.12
C ALA A 543 -4.02 15.07 -13.04
N HIS A 544 -5.21 15.42 -12.56
CA HIS A 544 -5.99 14.55 -11.64
C HIS A 544 -7.07 13.80 -12.41
N TRP A 545 -7.10 12.49 -12.27
CA TRP A 545 -8.15 11.67 -12.87
C TRP A 545 -9.49 11.76 -12.08
N PRO A 546 -10.66 11.55 -12.68
CA PRO A 546 -10.91 11.31 -14.10
C PRO A 546 -10.44 12.48 -14.99
N PHE A 547 -9.80 12.13 -16.11
CA PHE A 547 -9.29 13.09 -17.07
C PHE A 547 -9.72 12.67 -18.51
N PRO A 548 -11.03 12.73 -18.83
CA PRO A 548 -11.51 12.38 -20.16
C PRO A 548 -11.02 13.38 -21.22
N VAL A 549 -11.01 12.96 -22.48
CA VAL A 549 -10.66 13.81 -23.63
C VAL A 549 -11.44 15.13 -23.59
N GLY A 550 -10.72 16.24 -23.74
CA GLY A 550 -11.31 17.60 -23.74
C GLY A 550 -11.66 18.18 -22.37
N SER A 551 -11.36 17.46 -21.26
CA SER A 551 -11.49 17.99 -19.90
C SER A 551 -10.20 18.60 -19.38
N GLY A 552 -10.30 19.40 -18.30
CA GLY A 552 -9.14 19.86 -17.54
C GLY A 552 -8.74 18.95 -16.37
N GLY A 553 -9.32 17.73 -16.30
CA GLY A 553 -9.19 16.82 -15.17
C GLY A 553 -10.09 17.20 -13.99
N THR A 554 -10.02 16.39 -12.92
CA THR A 554 -10.91 16.52 -11.76
C THR A 554 -10.10 16.58 -10.47
N PRO A 555 -9.56 17.75 -10.10
CA PRO A 555 -8.79 17.88 -8.85
C PRO A 555 -9.60 17.51 -7.62
N ARG A 556 -10.88 17.95 -7.54
CA ARG A 556 -11.80 17.63 -6.44
C ARG A 556 -13.00 16.85 -6.96
N LEU A 557 -13.24 15.67 -6.38
CA LEU A 557 -14.44 14.87 -6.63
C LEU A 557 -15.62 15.35 -5.78
N PHE A 558 -16.83 14.97 -6.19
CA PHE A 558 -18.08 15.09 -5.45
C PHE A 558 -18.60 16.55 -5.29
N THR A 559 -18.06 17.52 -6.00
CA THR A 559 -18.54 18.90 -5.94
C THR A 559 -20.01 19.02 -6.33
N GLU A 560 -20.41 18.34 -7.42
CA GLU A 560 -21.78 18.36 -7.93
C GLU A 560 -22.54 17.08 -7.58
N ARG A 561 -21.94 15.91 -7.82
CA ARG A 561 -22.57 14.61 -7.62
C ARG A 561 -21.56 13.55 -7.20
N PHE A 562 -22.05 12.48 -6.57
CA PHE A 562 -21.31 11.26 -6.33
C PHE A 562 -21.35 10.34 -7.55
N ALA A 563 -20.47 9.33 -7.60
CA ALA A 563 -20.30 8.48 -8.79
C ALA A 563 -21.31 7.31 -8.88
N HIS A 564 -22.43 7.41 -8.19
CA HIS A 564 -23.59 6.52 -8.39
C HIS A 564 -24.52 7.10 -9.46
N ASP A 565 -25.34 6.26 -10.10
CA ASP A 565 -26.21 6.65 -11.21
C ASP A 565 -27.16 7.80 -10.85
N ASP A 566 -27.71 7.78 -9.63
CA ASP A 566 -28.57 8.84 -9.10
C ASP A 566 -27.80 10.07 -8.57
N GLY A 567 -26.48 10.01 -8.52
CA GLY A 567 -25.62 11.08 -8.04
C GLY A 567 -25.54 11.24 -6.52
N LEU A 568 -26.14 10.32 -5.74
CA LEU A 568 -26.22 10.42 -4.27
C LEU A 568 -25.20 9.49 -3.60
N ALA A 569 -24.64 9.93 -2.47
CA ALA A 569 -23.82 9.06 -1.62
C ALA A 569 -24.69 8.04 -0.86
N ARG A 570 -24.10 6.89 -0.58
CA ARG A 570 -24.77 5.83 0.20
C ARG A 570 -24.27 5.86 1.64
N ILE A 571 -25.16 6.16 2.55
CA ILE A 571 -24.95 5.91 3.98
C ILE A 571 -25.27 4.45 4.23
N VAL A 572 -24.25 3.66 4.58
CA VAL A 572 -24.39 2.21 4.74
C VAL A 572 -24.25 1.85 6.20
N PRO A 573 -25.31 1.33 6.85
CA PRO A 573 -25.25 0.87 8.22
C PRO A 573 -24.24 -0.29 8.36
N VAL A 574 -23.36 -0.15 9.34
CA VAL A 574 -22.31 -1.14 9.62
C VAL A 574 -22.39 -1.62 11.07
N ARG A 575 -21.81 -2.77 11.35
CA ARG A 575 -21.80 -3.38 12.70
C ARG A 575 -20.44 -4.02 12.95
N PRO A 576 -19.93 -3.96 14.20
CA PRO A 576 -18.70 -4.68 14.54
C PRO A 576 -18.84 -6.18 14.27
N ALA A 577 -17.87 -6.73 13.55
CA ALA A 577 -17.78 -8.16 13.33
C ALA A 577 -17.28 -8.87 14.60
N LYS A 578 -17.52 -10.18 14.68
CA LYS A 578 -16.85 -11.00 15.68
C LYS A 578 -15.38 -11.08 15.31
N VAL A 579 -14.53 -10.62 16.21
CA VAL A 579 -13.07 -10.70 16.02
C VAL A 579 -12.61 -12.15 16.02
N SER A 580 -11.62 -12.44 15.19
CA SER A 580 -11.05 -13.79 15.04
C SER A 580 -10.23 -14.20 16.26
N GLU A 581 -9.52 -13.26 16.88
CA GLU A 581 -8.68 -13.49 18.07
C GLU A 581 -8.88 -12.38 19.10
N SER A 582 -8.90 -12.74 20.38
CA SER A 582 -8.94 -11.83 21.52
C SER A 582 -8.12 -12.42 22.67
N PRO A 583 -7.39 -11.60 23.44
CA PRO A 583 -6.78 -12.07 24.68
C PRO A 583 -7.85 -12.68 25.61
N GLU A 584 -7.66 -13.93 26.00
CA GLU A 584 -8.57 -14.67 26.91
C GLU A 584 -8.02 -14.71 28.34
N THR A 585 -6.72 -14.52 28.49
CA THR A 585 -6.02 -14.60 29.78
C THR A 585 -5.26 -13.31 30.04
N GLY A 586 -4.96 -13.03 31.32
CA GLY A 586 -4.15 -11.87 31.70
C GLY A 586 -2.69 -11.92 31.26
N GLU A 587 -2.23 -13.05 30.70
CA GLU A 587 -0.88 -13.21 30.14
C GLU A 587 -0.81 -12.88 28.66
N GLU A 588 -1.94 -12.83 27.98
CA GLU A 588 -2.05 -12.55 26.56
C GLU A 588 -2.16 -11.06 26.31
N LEU A 589 -1.53 -10.61 25.23
CA LEU A 589 -1.46 -9.22 24.81
C LEU A 589 -1.89 -9.11 23.35
N THR A 590 -2.44 -7.96 22.99
CA THR A 590 -2.72 -7.66 21.59
C THR A 590 -1.45 -7.18 20.89
N LEU A 591 -1.04 -7.89 19.84
CA LEU A 591 0.03 -7.45 18.95
C LEU A 591 -0.55 -6.53 17.87
N THR A 592 0.02 -5.35 17.72
CA THR A 592 -0.15 -4.51 16.53
C THR A 592 1.17 -4.34 15.80
N THR A 593 1.11 -4.27 14.47
CA THR A 593 2.30 -4.09 13.64
C THR A 593 2.35 -2.69 13.01
N GLY A 594 3.52 -2.25 12.59
CA GLY A 594 3.63 -0.94 11.96
C GLY A 594 4.96 -0.70 11.27
N ARG A 595 5.18 0.56 10.88
CA ARG A 595 6.34 1.03 10.15
C ARG A 595 7.24 1.88 11.01
N LEU A 596 8.51 1.97 10.59
CA LEU A 596 9.54 2.86 11.14
C LEU A 596 9.90 3.92 10.10
N LEU A 597 10.47 5.02 10.55
CA LEU A 597 10.90 6.13 9.69
C LEU A 597 11.94 5.68 8.66
N GLU A 598 12.87 4.84 9.07
CA GLU A 598 14.02 4.43 8.30
C GLU A 598 13.67 3.42 7.19
N HIS A 599 12.66 2.59 7.41
CA HIS A 599 12.35 1.49 6.51
C HIS A 599 11.10 1.73 5.65
N TYR A 600 11.13 1.13 4.47
CA TYR A 600 10.01 1.17 3.53
C TYR A 600 9.53 -0.25 3.21
N GLN A 601 8.24 -0.51 3.47
CA GLN A 601 7.56 -1.78 3.19
C GLN A 601 8.35 -2.99 3.74
N SER A 602 8.72 -3.96 2.90
CA SER A 602 9.50 -5.15 3.30
C SER A 602 10.94 -4.85 3.77
N GLY A 603 11.38 -3.61 3.68
CA GLY A 603 12.75 -3.22 4.02
C GLY A 603 13.81 -3.63 2.99
N THR A 604 13.48 -4.41 1.96
CA THR A 604 14.44 -4.93 0.97
C THR A 604 15.35 -3.86 0.39
N GLN A 605 14.81 -2.70 0.05
CA GLN A 605 15.59 -1.57 -0.43
C GLN A 605 16.30 -0.82 0.70
N THR A 606 15.56 -0.42 1.73
CA THR A 606 16.06 0.47 2.77
C THR A 606 17.07 -0.19 3.71
N ARG A 607 17.01 -1.51 3.92
CA ARG A 607 18.07 -2.27 4.64
C ARG A 607 19.39 -2.37 3.84
N ARG A 608 19.38 -1.98 2.56
CA ARG A 608 20.58 -1.87 1.72
C ARG A 608 21.21 -0.47 1.72
N VAL A 609 20.60 0.48 2.38
CA VAL A 609 21.10 1.85 2.56
C VAL A 609 21.72 1.95 3.95
N PRO A 610 23.08 2.07 4.07
CA PRO A 610 23.78 2.02 5.35
C PRO A 610 23.22 3.00 6.38
N GLU A 611 22.97 4.25 6.01
CA GLU A 611 22.48 5.28 6.93
C GLU A 611 21.07 4.99 7.48
N LEU A 612 20.28 4.18 6.78
CA LEU A 612 18.95 3.77 7.22
C LEU A 612 19.04 2.49 8.07
N ASP A 613 19.83 1.53 7.63
CA ASP A 613 20.01 0.25 8.32
C ASP A 613 20.72 0.41 9.66
N ASP A 614 21.82 1.16 9.71
CA ASP A 614 22.55 1.46 10.95
C ASP A 614 21.67 2.16 11.99
N ALA A 615 20.70 2.97 11.56
CA ALA A 615 19.78 3.65 12.47
C ALA A 615 18.72 2.70 13.06
N ARG A 616 18.37 1.61 12.36
CA ARG A 616 17.38 0.61 12.80
C ARG A 616 17.72 -0.79 12.26
N PRO A 617 18.82 -1.41 12.71
CA PRO A 617 19.30 -2.68 12.16
C PRO A 617 18.45 -3.88 12.59
N GLU A 618 17.75 -3.79 13.72
CA GLU A 618 17.07 -4.92 14.35
C GLU A 618 15.58 -4.65 14.60
N VAL A 619 14.79 -5.72 14.58
CA VAL A 619 13.42 -5.73 15.07
C VAL A 619 13.41 -5.63 16.61
N PHE A 620 12.40 -4.97 17.15
CA PHE A 620 12.17 -4.85 18.58
C PHE A 620 10.70 -5.04 18.92
N VAL A 621 10.39 -5.45 20.15
CA VAL A 621 9.03 -5.39 20.69
C VAL A 621 8.91 -4.18 21.63
N GLN A 622 7.96 -3.28 21.34
CA GLN A 622 7.63 -2.18 22.25
C GLN A 622 6.64 -2.68 23.31
N VAL A 623 6.97 -2.47 24.58
CA VAL A 623 6.20 -2.98 25.73
C VAL A 623 6.00 -1.85 26.75
N HIS A 624 4.79 -1.71 27.27
CA HIS A 624 4.51 -0.73 28.33
C HIS A 624 5.27 -1.06 29.63
N PRO A 625 5.80 -0.06 30.40
CA PRO A 625 6.55 -0.30 31.63
C PRO A 625 5.83 -1.17 32.66
N ALA A 626 4.51 -0.98 32.86
CA ALA A 626 3.74 -1.80 33.79
C ALA A 626 3.68 -3.27 33.34
N THR A 627 3.57 -3.54 32.06
CA THR A 627 3.56 -4.88 31.47
C THR A 627 4.95 -5.51 31.55
N ALA A 628 5.99 -4.75 31.24
CA ALA A 628 7.38 -5.17 31.36
C ALA A 628 7.71 -5.59 32.81
N ALA A 629 7.36 -4.75 33.80
CA ALA A 629 7.54 -5.07 35.22
C ALA A 629 6.79 -6.35 35.64
N ARG A 630 5.53 -6.51 35.21
CA ARG A 630 4.71 -7.71 35.51
C ARG A 630 5.33 -8.98 34.95
N LEU A 631 5.94 -8.91 33.77
CA LEU A 631 6.52 -10.06 33.07
C LEU A 631 8.00 -10.27 33.32
N GLY A 632 8.66 -9.41 34.12
CA GLY A 632 10.10 -9.46 34.39
C GLY A 632 10.96 -9.09 33.16
N ILE A 633 10.42 -8.28 32.22
CA ILE A 633 11.11 -7.81 31.03
C ILE A 633 11.86 -6.52 31.37
N VAL A 634 13.11 -6.41 30.94
CA VAL A 634 13.95 -5.21 31.11
C VAL A 634 14.23 -4.54 29.77
N GLU A 635 14.50 -3.23 29.79
CA GLU A 635 14.91 -2.47 28.60
C GLU A 635 16.12 -3.12 27.91
N GLY A 636 16.05 -3.31 26.59
CA GLY A 636 17.11 -3.95 25.80
C GLY A 636 17.26 -5.46 26.02
N GLY A 637 16.55 -6.06 26.97
CA GLY A 637 16.57 -7.50 27.22
C GLY A 637 15.94 -8.29 26.09
N LEU A 638 16.36 -9.55 25.91
CA LEU A 638 15.78 -10.46 24.95
C LEU A 638 14.41 -10.97 25.43
N VAL A 639 13.44 -10.97 24.53
CA VAL A 639 12.07 -11.40 24.78
C VAL A 639 11.63 -12.36 23.67
N GLU A 640 11.11 -13.49 24.07
CA GLU A 640 10.34 -14.37 23.20
C GLU A 640 8.93 -13.81 23.08
N VAL A 641 8.52 -13.53 21.82
CA VAL A 641 7.15 -13.17 21.45
C VAL A 641 6.56 -14.33 20.66
N SER A 642 5.53 -14.97 21.17
CA SER A 642 5.01 -16.21 20.59
C SER A 642 3.49 -16.28 20.53
N ASN A 643 2.99 -17.07 19.59
CA ASN A 643 1.62 -17.55 19.52
C ASN A 643 1.59 -18.94 18.83
N HIS A 644 0.39 -19.45 18.52
CA HIS A 644 0.24 -20.77 17.88
C HIS A 644 0.80 -20.85 16.44
N ARG A 645 1.12 -19.73 15.80
CA ARG A 645 1.67 -19.67 14.43
C ARG A 645 3.20 -19.62 14.41
N GLY A 646 3.81 -19.00 15.40
CA GLY A 646 5.26 -18.84 15.40
C GLY A 646 5.81 -18.19 16.67
N THR A 647 7.12 -18.01 16.64
CA THR A 647 7.88 -17.42 17.74
C THR A 647 8.99 -16.53 17.18
N LEU A 648 9.18 -15.37 17.80
CA LEU A 648 10.30 -14.45 17.54
C LEU A 648 11.05 -14.20 18.84
N THR A 649 12.39 -14.15 18.77
CA THR A 649 13.23 -13.63 19.85
C THR A 649 13.75 -12.26 19.47
N VAL A 650 13.36 -11.22 20.19
CA VAL A 650 13.63 -9.82 19.86
C VAL A 650 14.01 -9.02 21.10
N ARG A 651 14.65 -7.84 20.92
CA ARG A 651 14.90 -6.94 22.05
C ARG A 651 13.64 -6.24 22.50
N ALA A 652 13.47 -6.08 23.80
CA ALA A 652 12.42 -5.25 24.36
C ALA A 652 12.82 -3.76 24.30
N ARG A 653 11.86 -2.94 23.91
CA ARG A 653 11.86 -1.50 24.11
C ARG A 653 10.75 -1.17 25.10
N VAL A 654 11.14 -0.81 26.32
CA VAL A 654 10.20 -0.48 27.40
C VAL A 654 9.85 1.00 27.29
N ASP A 655 8.60 1.31 26.91
CA ASP A 655 8.18 2.66 26.56
C ASP A 655 6.71 2.88 26.94
N GLY A 656 6.40 3.98 27.62
CA GLY A 656 5.05 4.37 28.03
C GLY A 656 4.15 4.87 26.87
N ASP A 657 4.68 4.94 25.66
CA ASP A 657 3.96 5.41 24.48
C ASP A 657 3.00 4.36 23.88
N ILE A 658 2.91 3.20 24.49
CA ILE A 658 1.98 2.14 24.10
C ILE A 658 1.03 1.81 25.27
N ARG A 659 -0.14 1.27 24.97
CA ARG A 659 -1.08 0.76 25.99
C ARG A 659 -0.49 -0.44 26.73
N HIS A 660 -0.88 -0.62 27.99
CA HIS A 660 -0.40 -1.74 28.83
C HIS A 660 -0.90 -3.13 28.40
N ASP A 661 -1.97 -3.18 27.58
CA ASP A 661 -2.58 -4.40 27.04
C ASP A 661 -2.14 -4.72 25.60
N THR A 662 -1.22 -3.92 25.06
CA THR A 662 -0.82 -3.95 23.66
C THR A 662 0.71 -3.98 23.53
N VAL A 663 1.21 -4.69 22.52
CA VAL A 663 2.61 -4.65 22.10
C VAL A 663 2.71 -4.32 20.62
N PHE A 664 3.85 -3.76 20.21
CA PHE A 664 4.10 -3.36 18.83
C PHE A 664 5.37 -4.01 18.29
N LEU A 665 5.28 -4.53 17.06
CA LEU A 665 6.40 -5.03 16.28
C LEU A 665 6.46 -4.32 14.92
N PRO A 666 7.62 -3.79 14.49
CA PRO A 666 7.81 -3.34 13.12
C PRO A 666 7.92 -4.54 12.16
N PHE A 667 7.32 -4.42 10.94
CA PHE A 667 7.22 -5.55 10.01
C PHE A 667 8.27 -5.57 8.88
N HIS A 668 9.30 -4.72 8.95
CA HIS A 668 10.29 -4.54 7.88
C HIS A 668 11.38 -5.62 7.82
N TYR A 669 11.40 -6.53 8.75
CA TYR A 669 12.49 -7.49 8.95
C TYR A 669 12.13 -8.88 8.42
N PRO A 670 13.07 -9.56 7.75
CA PRO A 670 12.83 -10.87 7.15
C PRO A 670 13.19 -12.03 8.08
N GLY A 671 13.07 -13.23 7.57
CA GLY A 671 13.51 -14.45 8.24
C GLY A 671 12.79 -14.68 9.56
N ASP A 672 13.54 -15.06 10.57
CA ASP A 672 13.04 -15.33 11.92
C ASP A 672 12.75 -14.03 12.71
N ALA A 673 13.09 -12.87 12.13
CA ALA A 673 12.75 -11.55 12.65
C ALA A 673 11.43 -10.99 12.09
N SER A 674 10.71 -11.76 11.25
CA SER A 674 9.50 -11.30 10.60
C SER A 674 8.30 -11.28 11.55
N ALA A 675 7.72 -10.11 11.78
CA ALA A 675 6.48 -9.96 12.55
C ALA A 675 5.31 -10.78 11.93
N ASN A 676 5.37 -11.05 10.62
CA ASN A 676 4.35 -11.82 9.92
C ASN A 676 4.39 -13.34 10.20
N LEU A 677 5.35 -13.83 10.97
CA LEU A 677 5.29 -15.16 11.61
C LEU A 677 4.16 -15.24 12.64
N LEU A 678 3.74 -14.11 13.21
CA LEU A 678 2.72 -14.02 14.26
C LEU A 678 1.36 -13.51 13.75
N THR A 679 1.32 -12.86 12.57
CA THR A 679 0.07 -12.34 12.01
C THR A 679 -0.79 -13.46 11.42
N GLN A 680 -2.10 -13.25 11.42
CA GLN A 680 -3.09 -14.20 10.91
C GLN A 680 -3.43 -13.90 9.44
N ASP A 681 -3.92 -14.91 8.74
CA ASP A 681 -4.41 -14.82 7.36
C ASP A 681 -5.94 -14.63 7.28
N ALA A 682 -6.59 -14.32 8.41
CA ALA A 682 -7.97 -13.86 8.41
C ALA A 682 -8.09 -12.56 7.62
N VAL A 683 -9.14 -12.45 6.83
CA VAL A 683 -9.36 -11.32 5.92
C VAL A 683 -10.71 -10.66 6.14
N ASP A 684 -10.79 -9.39 5.80
CA ASP A 684 -12.06 -8.69 5.61
C ASP A 684 -12.86 -9.39 4.50
N PRO A 685 -14.10 -9.84 4.77
CA PRO A 685 -14.87 -10.65 3.83
C PRO A 685 -15.32 -9.89 2.57
N ILE A 686 -15.30 -8.56 2.61
CA ILE A 686 -15.71 -7.70 1.50
C ILE A 686 -14.53 -7.40 0.59
N SER A 687 -13.40 -7.02 1.17
CA SER A 687 -12.25 -6.52 0.43
C SER A 687 -11.12 -7.53 0.23
N GLY A 688 -11.08 -8.61 1.02
CA GLY A 688 -9.96 -9.54 1.08
C GLY A 688 -8.70 -8.95 1.74
N MET A 689 -8.82 -7.83 2.48
CA MET A 689 -7.73 -7.23 3.26
C MET A 689 -7.36 -8.11 4.45
N PRO A 690 -6.08 -8.47 4.65
CA PRO A 690 -5.68 -9.23 5.82
C PRO A 690 -5.65 -8.39 7.11
N ASP A 691 -5.89 -9.04 8.24
CA ASP A 691 -5.83 -8.47 9.58
C ASP A 691 -4.38 -8.44 10.10
N PHE A 692 -3.64 -7.39 9.74
CA PHE A 692 -2.27 -7.19 10.20
C PHE A 692 -2.14 -6.48 11.54
N LYS A 693 -3.24 -5.87 12.02
CA LYS A 693 -3.18 -4.96 13.16
C LYS A 693 -3.65 -5.61 14.46
N ARG A 694 -4.03 -6.87 14.38
CA ARG A 694 -4.50 -7.59 15.54
C ARG A 694 -4.11 -9.06 15.48
N ALA A 695 -3.24 -9.45 16.40
CA ALA A 695 -2.96 -10.85 16.71
C ALA A 695 -2.80 -10.98 18.23
N VAL A 696 -3.03 -12.16 18.77
CA VAL A 696 -2.81 -12.46 20.18
C VAL A 696 -1.44 -13.08 20.36
N VAL A 697 -0.66 -12.58 21.32
CA VAL A 697 0.70 -13.05 21.62
C VAL A 697 0.94 -13.16 23.12
N ARG A 698 1.95 -13.97 23.47
CA ARG A 698 2.52 -14.06 24.82
C ARG A 698 3.98 -13.60 24.78
N LEU A 699 4.42 -12.96 25.85
CA LEU A 699 5.79 -12.51 26.02
C LEU A 699 6.44 -13.24 27.20
N ARG A 700 7.69 -13.66 27.00
CA ARG A 700 8.52 -14.22 28.07
C ARG A 700 9.95 -13.69 27.95
N PRO A 701 10.63 -13.36 29.05
CA PRO A 701 12.07 -13.11 29.00
C PRO A 701 12.76 -14.33 28.38
N ALA A 702 13.60 -14.10 27.38
CA ALA A 702 14.42 -15.15 26.81
C ALA A 702 15.74 -15.23 27.61
N ALA A 703 16.15 -16.44 27.99
CA ALA A 703 17.51 -16.65 28.47
C ALA A 703 18.48 -16.38 27.31
N ASP A 704 19.75 -16.02 27.59
CA ASP A 704 20.82 -15.62 26.67
C ASP A 704 20.88 -16.47 25.36
N ALA A 705 19.86 -16.34 24.51
CA ALA A 705 19.84 -16.91 23.17
C ALA A 705 20.52 -15.91 22.21
N PRO A 706 21.31 -16.37 21.22
CA PRO A 706 21.82 -15.48 20.19
C PRO A 706 20.62 -14.84 19.48
N LEU A 707 20.70 -13.53 19.26
CA LEU A 707 19.74 -12.81 18.41
C LEU A 707 19.68 -13.51 17.04
N PRO A 708 18.49 -13.67 16.44
CA PRO A 708 18.43 -14.05 15.04
C PRO A 708 19.25 -13.03 14.27
N GLU A 709 20.27 -13.50 13.57
CA GLU A 709 21.01 -12.62 12.66
C GLU A 709 20.00 -12.01 11.70
N ALA A 710 19.89 -10.69 11.74
CA ALA A 710 19.36 -9.95 10.62
C ALA A 710 20.33 -10.26 9.47
N THR A 711 19.99 -11.26 8.66
CA THR A 711 20.79 -11.61 7.49
C THR A 711 20.73 -10.46 6.49
N GLY A 712 21.44 -9.38 6.84
CA GLY A 712 22.00 -8.45 5.91
C GLY A 712 23.02 -9.25 5.12
N THR A 713 22.73 -9.51 3.85
CA THR A 713 23.69 -9.91 2.77
C THR A 713 24.99 -10.60 3.23
N GLY A 714 24.91 -11.52 4.17
CA GLY A 714 25.98 -12.46 4.50
C GLY A 714 26.04 -13.50 3.41
N ALA A 715 27.18 -13.53 2.72
CA ALA A 715 27.50 -14.44 1.65
C ALA A 715 26.86 -15.82 1.86
N LEU A 716 25.98 -16.20 0.95
CA LEU A 716 25.65 -17.59 0.68
C LEU A 716 26.98 -18.28 0.31
N ARG A 717 27.61 -19.02 1.26
CA ARG A 717 28.61 -20.03 0.99
C ARG A 717 27.92 -21.32 0.60
#